data_84342e7c3c85b383bfb007af06a1b663
#
_entry.id   84342e7c3c85b383bfb007af06a1b663
#
_cell.length_a   1.000
_cell.length_b   1.000
_cell.length_c   1.000
_cell.angle_alpha   90.00
_cell.angle_beta   90.00
_cell.angle_gamma   90.00
#
_symmetry.space_group_name_H-M   'P 1'
#
loop_
_entity.id
_entity.type
_entity.pdbx_description
1 polymer ?
#
loop_
_entity_poly.entity_id
_entity_poly.type
_entity_poly.pdbx_seq_one_letter_code
_entity_poly.pdbx_strand_id
1 'polypeptide(L)'
;MASIDISNASVALAGSENASQQSAAATALGFKPSIEEVFSDLPESSGSSSSLPLRNSETLAQDEQEKMFRALKNVLDNFEPLDDSESPESFDLKELQSSLEQADADARRGERNAGPLQNVHTILCKLWSVNSGLLSQAAEALANGSRDPSWRLPIGQSGILKFFLDVIASKEQVETGLLLHSLRLIGNSCADTDENREIVVKDNYTLAIIRHFLNPDIIHVAIPVIYNICMDYEPAHSQMAANRAAYIILSLLKDGKIPENDALLGFAYDLIELSSEQAAGIENSPDGIIWLILELALNEEIVFEQYSSLVNSLSAYLDKERFQNACIVNNMVEKTLYVLERSFTIEIDTSSKEDVQNIAQLRLKINTSLAEVSASPLFAEYYPLDSELSKTLKSWVVADEDQLQICACVMLGNLARSDEVCQTMVNDLKIHEELISVLNSDDARGAVLHSVLGFLKNLAIAGENRLTLARAGIIPAVSRLWAYDSVPQVQFSASTIARQVIISSMENIARLLAPLSEDPDSPAHQRTYLSLLLTLFEKTDSAPIKTEIGRTVASICRTVSPKARDGDAEASSLLEKLFKLHEGVANPVGSMITQTQWPVVRSEGWFALALMATTESGCVAVVDCLGNEEVMEVLKTTMAGEPPSSEEGTETNQTQVQKDHGNALVLLQALLKNESDVLPIGYKETMEDLVKNHATRLLDGSQSQDTS
;
A
#
# COMPACT_ATOMS: atom_id res chain seq x y z
N MET A 1 6.46 38.06 -33.43
CA MET A 1 5.34 38.71 -34.13
C MET A 1 4.89 37.81 -35.27
N ALA A 2 3.82 37.08 -35.07
CA ALA A 2 2.92 36.59 -36.12
C ALA A 2 1.69 36.04 -35.35
N SER A 3 0.66 36.84 -35.29
CA SER A 3 -0.67 36.52 -34.81
C SER A 3 -1.36 35.58 -35.78
N ILE A 4 -1.82 34.43 -35.32
CA ILE A 4 -2.74 33.57 -36.05
C ILE A 4 -4.14 33.76 -35.45
N ASP A 5 -5.01 34.21 -36.34
CA ASP A 5 -6.41 34.58 -36.12
C ASP A 5 -7.27 33.28 -35.91
N ILE A 6 -7.87 33.12 -34.75
CA ILE A 6 -8.78 32.02 -34.44
C ILE A 6 -10.22 32.60 -34.45
N SER A 7 -10.78 32.67 -35.62
CA SER A 7 -12.23 32.90 -35.77
C SER A 7 -12.77 32.05 -36.92
N ASN A 8 -13.11 30.78 -36.65
CA ASN A 8 -14.10 29.98 -37.41
C ASN A 8 -14.13 28.49 -37.03
N ALA A 9 -14.19 28.16 -35.72
CA ALA A 9 -14.44 26.77 -35.26
C ALA A 9 -15.43 26.70 -34.08
N SER A 10 -16.38 27.62 -34.01
CA SER A 10 -17.26 27.76 -32.82
C SER A 10 -18.75 27.54 -33.06
N VAL A 11 -19.17 26.62 -33.93
CA VAL A 11 -20.61 26.30 -34.06
C VAL A 11 -20.97 24.81 -33.96
N ALA A 12 -20.01 23.88 -33.95
CA ALA A 12 -20.28 22.42 -33.85
C ALA A 12 -19.97 21.79 -32.47
N LEU A 13 -19.41 22.53 -31.52
CA LEU A 13 -19.00 22.03 -30.18
C LEU A 13 -19.92 22.44 -29.03
N ALA A 14 -20.88 23.37 -29.28
CA ALA A 14 -21.76 23.90 -28.23
C ALA A 14 -22.85 22.91 -27.73
N GLY A 15 -23.06 21.79 -28.40
CA GLY A 15 -24.03 20.76 -28.00
C GLY A 15 -23.48 19.65 -27.12
N SER A 16 -22.15 19.35 -27.22
CA SER A 16 -21.51 18.32 -26.43
C SER A 16 -20.86 18.83 -25.14
N GLU A 17 -20.44 20.11 -25.13
CA GLU A 17 -19.91 20.75 -23.93
C GLU A 17 -20.96 20.97 -22.84
N ASN A 18 -22.20 21.28 -23.21
CA ASN A 18 -23.28 21.45 -22.22
C ASN A 18 -23.71 20.12 -21.55
N ALA A 19 -23.67 19.01 -22.26
CA ALA A 19 -23.98 17.70 -21.68
C ALA A 19 -22.82 17.18 -20.80
N SER A 20 -21.57 17.39 -21.21
CA SER A 20 -20.39 17.03 -20.44
C SER A 20 -20.20 17.95 -19.23
N GLN A 21 -20.47 19.26 -19.35
CA GLN A 21 -20.43 20.20 -18.21
C GLN A 21 -21.56 19.95 -17.21
N GLN A 22 -22.77 19.60 -17.66
CA GLN A 22 -23.87 19.22 -16.76
C GLN A 22 -23.62 17.86 -16.09
N SER A 23 -23.02 16.90 -16.79
CA SER A 23 -22.60 15.62 -16.21
C SER A 23 -21.44 15.82 -15.22
N ALA A 24 -20.44 16.62 -15.58
CA ALA A 24 -19.31 16.96 -14.70
C ALA A 24 -19.76 17.77 -13.47
N ALA A 25 -20.72 18.69 -13.62
CA ALA A 25 -21.29 19.45 -12.49
C ALA A 25 -22.13 18.56 -11.56
N ALA A 26 -22.93 17.64 -12.11
CA ALA A 26 -23.70 16.67 -11.32
C ALA A 26 -22.79 15.66 -10.60
N THR A 27 -21.70 15.22 -11.24
CA THR A 27 -20.68 14.36 -10.64
C THR A 27 -19.91 15.13 -9.56
N ALA A 28 -19.60 16.42 -9.78
CA ALA A 28 -18.92 17.26 -8.81
C ALA A 28 -19.74 17.53 -7.53
N LEU A 29 -21.07 17.67 -7.66
CA LEU A 29 -21.97 17.83 -6.51
C LEU A 29 -22.03 16.57 -5.64
N GLY A 30 -22.03 15.37 -6.23
CA GLY A 30 -21.99 14.11 -5.48
C GLY A 30 -20.61 13.79 -4.90
N PHE A 31 -19.54 14.29 -5.52
CA PHE A 31 -18.17 14.07 -5.08
C PHE A 31 -17.79 14.86 -3.83
N LYS A 32 -18.22 16.13 -3.73
CA LYS A 32 -17.96 17.02 -2.60
C LYS A 32 -19.27 17.54 -2.01
N PRO A 33 -19.98 16.73 -1.23
CA PRO A 33 -21.22 17.20 -0.61
C PRO A 33 -20.93 18.35 0.36
N SER A 34 -21.85 19.29 0.49
CA SER A 34 -21.80 20.29 1.54
C SER A 34 -21.94 19.64 2.93
N ILE A 35 -21.51 20.35 3.98
CA ILE A 35 -21.65 19.82 5.34
C ILE A 35 -23.13 19.57 5.69
N GLU A 36 -24.04 20.40 5.20
CA GLU A 36 -25.49 20.25 5.38
C GLU A 36 -26.01 18.97 4.71
N GLU A 37 -25.54 18.66 3.50
CA GLU A 37 -25.87 17.40 2.80
C GLU A 37 -25.31 16.21 3.56
N VAL A 38 -24.06 16.30 4.08
CA VAL A 38 -23.45 15.26 4.91
C VAL A 38 -24.30 14.95 6.14
N PHE A 39 -24.82 15.99 6.82
CA PHE A 39 -25.66 15.79 7.98
C PHE A 39 -27.07 15.28 7.63
N SER A 40 -27.58 15.57 6.44
CA SER A 40 -28.90 15.08 6.00
C SER A 40 -28.91 13.58 5.73
N ASP A 41 -27.75 13.02 5.32
CA ASP A 41 -27.58 11.61 5.05
C ASP A 41 -27.31 10.76 6.32
N LEU A 42 -26.95 11.41 7.43
CA LEU A 42 -26.70 10.72 8.67
C LEU A 42 -28.00 10.37 9.40
N PRO A 43 -28.09 9.19 10.04
CA PRO A 43 -29.25 8.84 10.84
C PRO A 43 -29.49 9.91 11.91
N GLU A 44 -30.75 10.25 12.16
CA GLU A 44 -31.04 11.09 13.31
C GLU A 44 -30.49 10.40 14.57
N SER A 45 -29.79 11.18 15.43
CA SER A 45 -29.38 10.68 16.74
C SER A 45 -30.64 10.12 17.41
N SER A 46 -30.57 8.88 17.92
CA SER A 46 -31.72 8.21 18.55
C SER A 46 -32.23 8.90 19.82
N GLY A 47 -31.70 10.08 20.14
CA GLY A 47 -32.32 11.03 21.06
C GLY A 47 -33.77 11.43 20.71
N SER A 48 -34.40 10.71 19.76
CA SER A 48 -35.84 10.81 19.47
C SER A 48 -36.73 10.35 20.65
N SER A 49 -36.19 9.72 21.67
CA SER A 49 -36.81 9.58 22.99
C SER A 49 -36.05 10.42 24.03
N SER A 50 -35.97 11.75 23.77
CA SER A 50 -35.45 12.69 24.76
C SER A 50 -36.15 12.46 26.08
N SER A 51 -35.40 12.22 27.13
CA SER A 51 -35.94 12.11 28.50
C SER A 51 -36.24 13.50 29.09
N LEU A 52 -36.00 14.55 28.31
CA LEU A 52 -36.30 15.92 28.75
C LEU A 52 -37.81 16.13 28.88
N PRO A 53 -38.26 16.71 29.99
CA PRO A 53 -39.65 17.08 30.13
C PRO A 53 -40.02 18.15 29.08
N LEU A 54 -41.25 18.08 28.57
CA LEU A 54 -41.78 19.12 27.69
C LEU A 54 -41.69 20.47 28.40
N ARG A 55 -41.24 21.50 27.68
CA ARG A 55 -41.30 22.89 28.16
C ARG A 55 -42.78 23.31 28.27
N ASN A 56 -43.20 23.54 29.50
CA ASN A 56 -44.55 24.01 29.80
C ASN A 56 -44.60 25.52 29.79
N SER A 57 -45.74 26.10 29.43
CA SER A 57 -46.00 27.52 29.56
C SER A 57 -46.29 27.96 31.03
N GLU A 58 -46.17 27.04 31.96
CA GLU A 58 -46.29 27.34 33.39
C GLU A 58 -45.07 28.09 33.89
N THR A 59 -45.22 29.32 34.25
CA THR A 59 -44.19 30.14 34.90
C THR A 59 -44.14 29.77 36.37
N LEU A 60 -43.12 29.06 36.81
CA LEU A 60 -42.80 29.00 38.26
C LEU A 60 -42.39 30.40 38.72
N ALA A 61 -42.87 30.77 39.92
CA ALA A 61 -42.50 32.06 40.53
C ALA A 61 -40.96 32.13 40.70
N GLN A 62 -40.38 33.31 40.47
CA GLN A 62 -38.92 33.47 40.49
C GLN A 62 -38.33 33.05 41.80
N ASP A 63 -39.03 33.31 42.93
CA ASP A 63 -38.62 32.88 44.29
C ASP A 63 -38.55 31.38 44.44
N GLU A 64 -39.36 30.61 43.72
CA GLU A 64 -39.36 29.16 43.73
C GLU A 64 -38.17 28.61 42.88
N GLN A 65 -37.91 29.25 41.73
CA GLN A 65 -36.70 28.90 40.93
C GLN A 65 -35.42 29.18 41.71
N GLU A 66 -35.31 30.31 42.36
CA GLU A 66 -34.16 30.64 43.21
C GLU A 66 -33.99 29.70 44.42
N LYS A 67 -35.11 29.26 45.00
CA LYS A 67 -35.08 28.26 46.07
C LYS A 67 -34.55 26.92 45.60
N MET A 68 -34.96 26.48 44.40
CA MET A 68 -34.46 25.25 43.76
C MET A 68 -32.95 25.37 43.47
N PHE A 69 -32.54 26.51 42.90
CA PHE A 69 -31.13 26.76 42.61
C PHE A 69 -30.27 26.79 43.87
N ARG A 70 -30.74 27.42 44.97
CA ARG A 70 -30.05 27.36 46.28
C ARG A 70 -29.97 25.96 46.82
N ALA A 71 -30.99 25.12 46.65
CA ALA A 71 -30.96 23.71 47.06
C ALA A 71 -29.92 22.91 46.25
N LEU A 72 -29.81 23.15 44.94
CA LEU A 72 -28.79 22.57 44.07
C LEU A 72 -27.40 23.02 44.52
N LYS A 73 -27.21 24.34 44.72
CA LYS A 73 -25.95 24.90 45.16
C LYS A 73 -25.49 24.36 46.54
N ASN A 74 -26.39 24.21 47.48
CA ASN A 74 -26.09 23.60 48.79
C ASN A 74 -25.60 22.14 48.68
N VAL A 75 -26.04 21.39 47.66
CA VAL A 75 -25.50 20.04 47.40
C VAL A 75 -24.09 20.15 46.86
N LEU A 76 -23.83 21.11 45.95
CA LEU A 76 -22.50 21.32 45.36
C LEU A 76 -21.52 21.98 46.31
N ASP A 77 -21.93 22.89 47.20
CA ASP A 77 -21.08 23.54 48.17
C ASP A 77 -20.57 22.57 49.27
N ASN A 78 -21.13 21.39 49.39
CA ASN A 78 -20.59 20.30 50.21
C ASN A 78 -19.47 19.51 49.54
N PHE A 79 -19.11 19.86 48.31
CA PHE A 79 -17.91 19.36 47.65
C PHE A 79 -16.75 20.29 48.04
N GLU A 80 -15.65 19.75 48.57
CA GLU A 80 -14.47 20.56 48.86
C GLU A 80 -14.03 21.29 47.58
N PRO A 81 -13.89 22.64 47.60
CA PRO A 81 -13.46 23.38 46.45
C PRO A 81 -12.03 22.96 46.11
N LEU A 82 -11.77 22.71 44.83
CA LEU A 82 -10.41 22.78 44.32
C LEU A 82 -9.92 24.22 44.46
N ASP A 83 -8.71 24.40 44.98
CA ASP A 83 -8.10 25.68 45.33
C ASP A 83 -8.20 26.66 44.12
N ASP A 84 -9.05 27.72 44.30
CA ASP A 84 -9.37 28.71 43.28
C ASP A 84 -8.22 29.73 43.10
N SER A 85 -7.04 29.29 42.64
CA SER A 85 -5.96 30.23 42.34
C SER A 85 -5.83 30.61 40.86
N GLU A 86 -6.70 30.15 39.98
CA GLU A 86 -6.69 30.52 38.56
C GLU A 86 -8.07 30.94 38.04
N SER A 87 -8.11 32.11 37.38
CA SER A 87 -9.32 32.79 36.92
C SER A 87 -10.06 32.03 35.81
N PRO A 88 -11.41 32.10 35.75
CA PRO A 88 -12.24 31.29 34.84
C PRO A 88 -12.21 31.72 33.39
N GLU A 89 -11.35 32.60 32.93
CA GLU A 89 -11.40 33.20 31.60
C GLU A 89 -10.55 32.48 30.53
N SER A 90 -9.73 31.49 30.89
CA SER A 90 -9.03 30.66 29.94
C SER A 90 -9.36 29.19 30.20
N PHE A 91 -10.15 28.60 29.34
CA PHE A 91 -10.21 27.14 29.20
C PHE A 91 -8.82 26.74 28.71
N ASP A 92 -7.90 26.42 29.63
CA ASP A 92 -6.53 26.10 29.28
C ASP A 92 -6.48 24.67 28.77
N LEU A 93 -6.38 24.54 27.42
CA LEU A 93 -6.20 23.28 26.73
C LEU A 93 -4.94 22.52 27.20
N LYS A 94 -3.92 23.23 27.73
CA LYS A 94 -2.76 22.62 28.39
C LYS A 94 -3.11 21.89 29.68
N GLU A 95 -4.10 22.38 30.42
CA GLU A 95 -4.56 21.73 31.66
C GLU A 95 -5.30 20.41 31.35
N LEU A 96 -6.02 20.38 30.22
CA LEU A 96 -6.62 19.15 29.72
C LEU A 96 -5.54 18.12 29.29
N GLN A 97 -4.49 18.58 28.65
CA GLN A 97 -3.37 17.78 28.21
C GLN A 97 -2.51 17.30 29.40
N SER A 98 -2.26 18.17 30.37
CA SER A 98 -1.52 17.80 31.58
C SER A 98 -2.31 16.90 32.54
N SER A 99 -3.64 16.98 32.54
CA SER A 99 -4.47 16.02 33.28
C SER A 99 -4.51 14.65 32.63
N LEU A 100 -4.32 14.57 31.30
CA LEU A 100 -4.14 13.32 30.55
C LEU A 100 -2.76 12.69 30.80
N GLU A 101 -1.70 13.50 30.92
CA GLU A 101 -0.34 13.02 31.22
C GLU A 101 -0.12 12.69 32.72
N GLN A 102 -0.89 13.28 33.63
CA GLN A 102 -0.80 13.05 35.08
C GLN A 102 -1.79 12.02 35.62
N ALA A 103 -2.53 11.32 34.73
CA ALA A 103 -3.42 10.27 35.15
C ALA A 103 -2.65 9.00 35.60
N ASP A 104 -1.96 9.15 36.73
CA ASP A 104 -1.70 8.03 37.63
C ASP A 104 -3.05 7.65 38.27
N ALA A 105 -3.92 7.06 37.40
CA ALA A 105 -5.38 6.97 37.59
C ALA A 105 -5.80 5.98 38.66
N ASP A 106 -4.89 5.20 39.25
CA ASP A 106 -5.25 4.14 40.20
C ASP A 106 -5.39 4.64 41.65
N ALA A 107 -5.01 5.88 41.94
CA ALA A 107 -4.95 6.29 43.37
C ALA A 107 -6.21 7.03 43.88
N ARG A 108 -7.19 7.43 43.04
CA ARG A 108 -8.29 8.30 43.50
C ARG A 108 -9.68 7.98 42.94
N ARG A 109 -10.00 6.75 42.63
CA ARG A 109 -11.41 6.31 42.52
C ARG A 109 -12.05 6.22 43.88
N GLY A 110 -12.15 7.35 44.57
CA GLY A 110 -13.03 7.45 45.71
C GLY A 110 -14.47 7.47 45.22
N GLU A 111 -15.22 6.41 45.43
CA GLU A 111 -16.64 6.34 45.10
C GLU A 111 -17.40 7.34 45.94
N ARG A 112 -17.73 8.51 45.38
CA ARG A 112 -18.68 9.44 46.01
C ARG A 112 -20.10 8.94 45.74
N ASN A 113 -20.99 9.14 46.71
CA ASN A 113 -22.37 8.64 46.61
C ASN A 113 -23.19 9.43 45.58
N ALA A 114 -23.74 8.76 44.60
CA ALA A 114 -24.60 9.35 43.55
C ALA A 114 -25.98 9.80 44.08
N GLY A 115 -26.40 9.39 45.29
CA GLY A 115 -27.74 9.68 45.82
C GLY A 115 -28.11 11.16 45.88
N PRO A 116 -27.26 12.06 46.41
CA PRO A 116 -27.51 13.50 46.41
C PRO A 116 -27.65 14.10 45.01
N LEU A 117 -26.91 13.56 44.00
CA LEU A 117 -26.97 14.02 42.62
C LEU A 117 -28.30 13.67 41.93
N GLN A 118 -29.03 12.62 42.35
CA GLN A 118 -30.38 12.31 41.83
C GLN A 118 -31.37 13.46 42.16
N ASN A 119 -31.24 14.11 43.31
CA ASN A 119 -32.03 15.29 43.65
C ASN A 119 -31.65 16.47 42.72
N VAL A 120 -30.36 16.64 42.43
CA VAL A 120 -29.88 17.66 41.48
C VAL A 120 -30.48 17.39 40.08
N HIS A 121 -30.46 16.16 39.59
CA HIS A 121 -31.09 15.80 38.34
C HIS A 121 -32.60 16.17 38.28
N THR A 122 -33.33 15.90 39.37
CA THR A 122 -34.74 16.26 39.46
C THR A 122 -34.95 17.79 39.39
N ILE A 123 -34.09 18.58 40.01
CA ILE A 123 -34.10 20.05 39.94
C ILE A 123 -33.80 20.52 38.52
N LEU A 124 -32.80 19.95 37.83
CA LEU A 124 -32.45 20.30 36.46
C LEU A 124 -33.62 20.09 35.53
N CYS A 125 -34.33 18.95 35.63
CA CYS A 125 -35.54 18.65 34.85
C CYS A 125 -36.66 19.71 35.07
N LYS A 126 -36.82 20.19 36.30
CA LYS A 126 -37.79 21.25 36.61
C LYS A 126 -37.37 22.61 36.05
N LEU A 127 -36.10 22.98 36.19
CA LEU A 127 -35.57 24.25 35.65
C LEU A 127 -35.67 24.24 34.09
N TRP A 128 -35.43 23.10 33.46
CA TRP A 128 -35.61 22.97 32.01
C TRP A 128 -37.07 23.13 31.60
N SER A 129 -38.02 22.47 32.29
CA SER A 129 -39.46 22.51 31.92
C SER A 129 -40.06 23.91 31.97
N VAL A 130 -39.53 24.81 32.84
CA VAL A 130 -39.97 26.20 32.98
C VAL A 130 -39.08 27.19 32.21
N ASN A 131 -38.13 26.71 31.43
CA ASN A 131 -37.16 27.54 30.69
C ASN A 131 -36.45 28.57 31.58
N SER A 132 -35.97 28.14 32.73
CA SER A 132 -35.36 29.02 33.70
C SER A 132 -33.96 29.46 33.27
N GLY A 133 -33.63 30.76 33.35
CA GLY A 133 -32.29 31.28 33.15
C GLY A 133 -31.26 30.80 34.16
N LEU A 134 -31.71 30.23 35.29
CA LEU A 134 -30.79 29.62 36.29
C LEU A 134 -30.22 28.28 35.86
N LEU A 135 -30.74 27.68 34.78
CA LEU A 135 -30.24 26.42 34.28
C LEU A 135 -28.81 26.52 33.74
N SER A 136 -28.47 27.64 33.09
CA SER A 136 -27.11 27.90 32.60
C SER A 136 -26.12 27.99 33.76
N GLN A 137 -26.49 28.68 34.85
CA GLN A 137 -25.66 28.77 36.06
C GLN A 137 -25.50 27.40 36.76
N ALA A 138 -26.57 26.59 36.78
CA ALA A 138 -26.48 25.24 37.32
C ALA A 138 -25.56 24.34 36.48
N ALA A 139 -25.61 24.47 35.14
CA ALA A 139 -24.71 23.75 34.22
C ALA A 139 -23.25 24.16 34.45
N GLU A 140 -22.97 25.47 34.62
CA GLU A 140 -21.64 25.97 34.93
C GLU A 140 -21.07 25.39 36.24
N ALA A 141 -21.85 25.43 37.30
CA ALA A 141 -21.45 24.89 38.60
C ALA A 141 -21.15 23.39 38.53
N LEU A 142 -21.97 22.62 37.78
CA LEU A 142 -21.76 21.20 37.58
C LEU A 142 -20.56 20.89 36.67
N ALA A 143 -20.34 21.69 35.62
CA ALA A 143 -19.18 21.57 34.79
C ALA A 143 -17.86 21.84 35.52
N ASN A 144 -17.88 22.81 36.42
CA ASN A 144 -16.72 23.08 37.31
C ASN A 144 -16.50 21.93 38.31
N GLY A 145 -17.56 21.42 38.93
CA GLY A 145 -17.47 20.27 39.83
C GLY A 145 -17.04 18.96 39.17
N SER A 146 -17.36 18.77 37.89
CA SER A 146 -16.98 17.55 37.14
C SER A 146 -15.48 17.45 36.81
N ARG A 147 -14.70 18.50 37.05
CA ARG A 147 -13.23 18.46 36.96
C ARG A 147 -12.63 17.50 37.98
N ASP A 148 -13.24 17.37 39.19
CA ASP A 148 -12.81 16.39 40.18
C ASP A 148 -13.16 14.97 39.69
N PRO A 149 -12.14 14.11 39.47
CA PRO A 149 -12.34 12.75 38.95
C PRO A 149 -13.31 11.90 39.78
N SER A 150 -13.41 12.14 41.09
CA SER A 150 -14.28 11.39 41.98
C SER A 150 -15.78 11.57 41.69
N TRP A 151 -16.15 12.60 40.92
CA TRP A 151 -17.54 12.88 40.53
C TRP A 151 -17.92 12.35 39.16
N ARG A 152 -16.96 11.96 38.34
CA ARG A 152 -17.22 11.55 36.94
C ARG A 152 -18.24 10.43 36.86
N LEU A 153 -17.99 9.31 37.52
CA LEU A 153 -18.90 8.16 37.55
C LEU A 153 -20.25 8.48 38.20
N PRO A 154 -20.32 9.13 39.42
CA PRO A 154 -21.58 9.54 40.03
C PRO A 154 -22.45 10.47 39.15
N ILE A 155 -21.86 11.35 38.35
CA ILE A 155 -22.60 12.20 37.39
C ILE A 155 -23.32 11.32 36.32
N GLY A 156 -22.66 10.29 35.81
CA GLY A 156 -23.30 9.32 34.90
C GLY A 156 -24.43 8.54 35.57
N GLN A 157 -24.14 7.95 36.72
CA GLN A 157 -25.10 7.13 37.49
C GLN A 157 -26.34 7.90 37.98
N SER A 158 -26.21 9.20 38.24
CA SER A 158 -27.33 10.04 38.69
C SER A 158 -28.30 10.45 37.56
N GLY A 159 -27.95 10.22 36.28
CA GLY A 159 -28.69 10.68 35.12
C GLY A 159 -28.39 12.12 34.68
N ILE A 160 -27.51 12.83 35.38
CA ILE A 160 -27.11 14.22 35.03
C ILE A 160 -26.41 14.23 33.68
N LEU A 161 -25.47 13.31 33.42
CA LEU A 161 -24.80 13.19 32.12
C LEU A 161 -25.83 13.03 30.99
N LYS A 162 -26.75 12.09 31.14
CA LYS A 162 -27.80 11.84 30.17
C LYS A 162 -28.68 13.08 29.92
N PHE A 163 -29.02 13.82 30.98
CA PHE A 163 -29.79 15.08 30.87
C PHE A 163 -29.06 16.10 29.96
N PHE A 164 -27.75 16.32 30.15
CA PHE A 164 -27.01 17.28 29.35
C PHE A 164 -26.76 16.78 27.92
N LEU A 165 -26.63 15.47 27.72
CA LEU A 165 -26.61 14.88 26.38
C LEU A 165 -27.92 15.14 25.64
N ASP A 166 -29.07 15.00 26.32
CA ASP A 166 -30.38 15.33 25.75
C ASP A 166 -30.53 16.83 25.46
N VAL A 167 -29.94 17.71 26.29
CA VAL A 167 -29.94 19.16 26.08
C VAL A 167 -29.20 19.52 24.78
N ILE A 168 -27.98 18.98 24.57
CA ILE A 168 -27.21 19.27 23.35
C ILE A 168 -27.82 18.65 22.11
N ALA A 169 -28.56 17.56 22.24
CA ALA A 169 -29.29 16.89 21.15
C ALA A 169 -30.66 17.51 20.87
N SER A 170 -31.13 18.43 21.71
CA SER A 170 -32.45 19.03 21.59
C SER A 170 -32.63 19.82 20.28
N LYS A 171 -33.79 19.67 19.65
CA LYS A 171 -34.21 20.51 18.51
C LYS A 171 -34.71 21.89 18.91
N GLU A 172 -34.87 22.15 20.20
CA GLU A 172 -35.27 23.47 20.73
C GLU A 172 -34.10 24.44 20.72
N GLN A 173 -34.41 25.73 20.66
CA GLN A 173 -33.35 26.74 20.80
C GLN A 173 -32.82 26.75 22.23
N VAL A 174 -31.53 26.46 22.37
CA VAL A 174 -30.81 26.43 23.63
C VAL A 174 -29.83 27.62 23.66
N GLU A 175 -29.71 28.28 24.82
CA GLU A 175 -28.74 29.35 25.02
C GLU A 175 -27.31 28.88 24.89
N THR A 176 -26.42 29.66 24.23
CA THR A 176 -25.01 29.31 23.97
C THR A 176 -24.25 28.99 25.26
N GLY A 177 -24.49 29.74 26.35
CA GLY A 177 -23.87 29.47 27.66
C GLY A 177 -24.25 28.10 28.22
N LEU A 178 -25.53 27.72 28.12
CA LEU A 178 -25.98 26.40 28.53
C LEU A 178 -25.36 25.29 27.68
N LEU A 179 -25.26 25.46 26.35
CA LEU A 179 -24.60 24.50 25.45
C LEU A 179 -23.11 24.33 25.80
N LEU A 180 -22.42 25.46 26.03
CA LEU A 180 -21.00 25.47 26.40
C LEU A 180 -20.73 24.68 27.68
N HIS A 181 -21.51 24.98 28.74
CA HIS A 181 -21.33 24.31 30.03
C HIS A 181 -21.78 22.84 29.97
N SER A 182 -22.79 22.53 29.18
CA SER A 182 -23.17 21.11 28.91
C SER A 182 -22.07 20.31 28.27
N LEU A 183 -21.42 20.85 27.23
CA LEU A 183 -20.29 20.20 26.57
C LEU A 183 -19.08 20.02 27.53
N ARG A 184 -18.75 21.07 28.33
CA ARG A 184 -17.69 20.99 29.32
C ARG A 184 -17.96 19.87 30.34
N LEU A 185 -19.18 19.76 30.85
CA LEU A 185 -19.57 18.70 31.77
C LEU A 185 -19.44 17.32 31.14
N ILE A 186 -19.92 17.16 29.89
CA ILE A 186 -19.84 15.89 29.13
C ILE A 186 -18.39 15.47 28.98
N GLY A 187 -17.52 16.39 28.49
CA GLY A 187 -16.11 16.09 28.26
C GLY A 187 -15.38 15.70 29.55
N ASN A 188 -15.58 16.46 30.63
CA ASN A 188 -14.99 16.18 31.95
C ASN A 188 -15.48 14.84 32.51
N SER A 189 -16.78 14.55 32.39
CA SER A 189 -17.37 13.33 32.96
C SER A 189 -16.97 12.07 32.21
N CYS A 190 -16.64 12.18 30.91
CA CYS A 190 -16.20 11.08 30.07
C CYS A 190 -14.68 10.83 30.13
N ALA A 191 -13.90 11.78 30.69
CA ALA A 191 -12.46 11.59 30.82
C ALA A 191 -12.17 10.37 31.70
N ASP A 192 -11.38 9.42 31.18
CA ASP A 192 -10.99 8.16 31.85
C ASP A 192 -12.14 7.36 32.50
N THR A 193 -13.37 7.46 31.94
CA THR A 193 -14.57 6.84 32.54
C THR A 193 -15.40 6.18 31.44
N ASP A 194 -15.13 4.89 31.20
CA ASP A 194 -15.75 4.12 30.09
C ASP A 194 -17.26 3.94 30.26
N GLU A 195 -17.75 3.82 31.50
CA GLU A 195 -19.18 3.73 31.79
C GLU A 195 -19.94 4.99 31.31
N ASN A 196 -19.32 6.16 31.41
CA ASN A 196 -19.89 7.40 30.89
C ASN A 196 -19.77 7.52 29.39
N ARG A 197 -18.63 7.07 28.81
CA ARG A 197 -18.43 6.98 27.36
C ARG A 197 -19.46 6.03 26.71
N GLU A 198 -19.79 4.91 27.37
CA GLU A 198 -20.84 3.98 26.93
C GLU A 198 -22.20 4.67 26.83
N ILE A 199 -22.56 5.54 27.80
CA ILE A 199 -23.81 6.33 27.74
C ILE A 199 -23.84 7.22 26.50
N VAL A 200 -22.71 7.84 26.12
CA VAL A 200 -22.62 8.69 24.91
C VAL A 200 -22.80 7.85 23.64
N VAL A 201 -22.10 6.72 23.57
CA VAL A 201 -22.07 5.87 22.34
C VAL A 201 -23.42 5.16 22.14
N LYS A 202 -24.07 4.68 23.23
CA LYS A 202 -25.29 3.87 23.14
C LYS A 202 -26.41 4.51 22.34
N ASP A 203 -26.60 5.82 22.47
CA ASP A 203 -27.67 6.58 21.82
C ASP A 203 -27.15 7.52 20.70
N ASN A 204 -25.91 7.31 20.22
CA ASN A 204 -25.26 8.09 19.16
C ASN A 204 -25.18 9.60 19.47
N TYR A 205 -24.87 9.97 20.73
CA TYR A 205 -24.70 11.39 21.08
C TYR A 205 -23.41 12.00 20.50
N THR A 206 -22.45 11.20 20.04
CA THR A 206 -21.29 11.73 19.27
C THR A 206 -21.76 12.55 18.08
N LEU A 207 -22.84 12.14 17.37
CA LEU A 207 -23.42 12.93 16.29
C LEU A 207 -23.98 14.27 16.77
N ALA A 208 -24.61 14.29 17.95
CA ALA A 208 -25.13 15.54 18.52
C ALA A 208 -23.99 16.52 18.82
N ILE A 209 -22.87 16.03 19.38
CA ILE A 209 -21.68 16.84 19.64
C ILE A 209 -21.06 17.35 18.32
N ILE A 210 -20.89 16.48 17.31
CA ILE A 210 -20.31 16.83 16.01
C ILE A 210 -21.14 17.92 15.31
N ARG A 211 -22.47 17.93 15.45
CA ARG A 211 -23.31 19.01 14.91
C ARG A 211 -22.95 20.39 15.49
N HIS A 212 -22.45 20.44 16.71
CA HIS A 212 -21.99 21.69 17.32
C HIS A 212 -20.65 22.19 16.80
N PHE A 213 -19.92 21.44 15.96
CA PHE A 213 -18.77 21.95 15.21
C PHE A 213 -19.11 23.10 14.27
N LEU A 214 -20.39 23.21 13.85
CA LEU A 214 -20.86 24.33 13.04
C LEU A 214 -21.09 25.63 13.82
N ASN A 215 -21.06 25.57 15.15
CA ASN A 215 -21.25 26.76 15.99
C ASN A 215 -19.88 27.36 16.35
N PRO A 216 -19.52 28.56 15.79
CA PRO A 216 -18.21 29.18 16.02
C PRO A 216 -17.95 29.53 17.48
N ASP A 217 -19.01 29.73 18.28
CA ASP A 217 -18.88 30.12 19.69
C ASP A 217 -18.49 28.94 20.59
N ILE A 218 -18.73 27.70 20.15
CA ILE A 218 -18.54 26.51 20.99
C ILE A 218 -17.68 25.42 20.34
N ILE A 219 -17.26 25.58 19.09
CA ILE A 219 -16.40 24.60 18.37
C ILE A 219 -15.11 24.30 19.15
N HIS A 220 -14.54 25.33 19.79
CA HIS A 220 -13.31 25.23 20.60
C HIS A 220 -13.47 24.35 21.85
N VAL A 221 -14.69 24.00 22.24
CA VAL A 221 -14.99 23.02 23.30
C VAL A 221 -15.50 21.71 22.70
N ALA A 222 -16.29 21.76 21.63
CA ALA A 222 -16.90 20.57 21.06
C ALA A 222 -15.86 19.57 20.49
N ILE A 223 -14.79 20.05 19.84
CA ILE A 223 -13.70 19.20 19.31
C ILE A 223 -12.97 18.49 20.46
N PRO A 224 -12.45 19.17 21.50
CA PRO A 224 -11.82 18.50 22.64
C PRO A 224 -12.75 17.52 23.38
N VAL A 225 -14.06 17.78 23.42
CA VAL A 225 -15.02 16.84 24.02
C VAL A 225 -15.09 15.53 23.26
N ILE A 226 -15.15 15.56 21.92
CA ILE A 226 -15.10 14.33 21.11
C ILE A 226 -13.75 13.64 21.31
N TYR A 227 -12.65 14.37 21.33
CA TYR A 227 -11.32 13.83 21.59
C TYR A 227 -11.27 13.05 22.92
N ASN A 228 -11.76 13.67 24.03
CA ASN A 228 -11.82 13.00 25.33
C ASN A 228 -12.70 11.74 25.36
N ILE A 229 -13.80 11.75 24.62
CA ILE A 229 -14.68 10.58 24.52
C ILE A 229 -13.99 9.45 23.76
N CYS A 230 -13.17 9.79 22.74
CA CYS A 230 -12.44 8.84 21.91
C CYS A 230 -11.17 8.30 22.55
N MET A 231 -10.53 9.02 23.50
CA MET A 231 -9.27 8.57 24.10
C MET A 231 -9.39 7.17 24.69
N ASP A 232 -8.58 6.25 24.14
CA ASP A 232 -8.51 4.83 24.56
C ASP A 232 -9.85 4.08 24.60
N TYR A 233 -10.86 4.53 23.80
CA TYR A 233 -12.19 3.94 23.78
C TYR A 233 -12.69 3.62 22.35
N GLU A 234 -12.35 2.47 21.83
CA GLU A 234 -12.62 2.03 20.46
C GLU A 234 -14.09 2.14 20.00
N PRO A 235 -15.13 1.87 20.82
CA PRO A 235 -16.52 2.06 20.39
C PRO A 235 -16.85 3.49 19.97
N ALA A 236 -16.23 4.50 20.62
CA ALA A 236 -16.41 5.89 20.25
C ALA A 236 -15.66 6.25 18.96
N HIS A 237 -14.47 5.65 18.72
CA HIS A 237 -13.73 5.83 17.46
C HIS A 237 -14.59 5.43 16.26
N SER A 238 -15.12 4.22 16.28
CA SER A 238 -15.94 3.69 15.20
C SER A 238 -17.21 4.51 14.98
N GLN A 239 -17.87 4.96 16.05
CA GLN A 239 -19.09 5.78 15.96
C GLN A 239 -18.80 7.19 15.44
N MET A 240 -17.75 7.87 15.96
CA MET A 240 -17.30 9.17 15.48
C MET A 240 -16.96 9.13 13.99
N ALA A 241 -16.22 8.10 13.57
CA ALA A 241 -15.85 7.88 12.19
C ALA A 241 -17.06 7.61 11.30
N ALA A 242 -18.02 6.78 11.75
CA ALA A 242 -19.28 6.53 11.05
C ALA A 242 -20.14 7.80 10.88
N ASN A 243 -20.04 8.72 11.84
CA ASN A 243 -20.69 10.03 11.79
C ASN A 243 -19.93 11.06 10.90
N ARG A 244 -18.97 10.61 10.10
CA ARG A 244 -18.21 11.41 9.12
C ARG A 244 -17.45 12.61 9.74
N ALA A 245 -17.01 12.49 10.98
CA ALA A 245 -16.33 13.59 11.69
C ALA A 245 -15.10 14.10 10.91
N ALA A 246 -14.27 13.22 10.34
CA ALA A 246 -13.11 13.62 9.55
C ALA A 246 -13.48 14.53 8.37
N TYR A 247 -14.51 14.19 7.59
CA TYR A 247 -14.93 15.01 6.47
C TYR A 247 -15.40 16.40 6.92
N ILE A 248 -16.15 16.48 8.03
CA ILE A 248 -16.65 17.73 8.60
C ILE A 248 -15.49 18.58 9.10
N ILE A 249 -14.55 17.99 9.86
CA ILE A 249 -13.37 18.70 10.40
C ILE A 249 -12.50 19.22 9.25
N LEU A 250 -12.18 18.38 8.25
CA LEU A 250 -11.40 18.78 7.08
C LEU A 250 -12.07 19.92 6.31
N SER A 251 -13.38 19.89 6.16
CA SER A 251 -14.14 20.96 5.50
C SER A 251 -14.06 22.27 6.29
N LEU A 252 -14.18 22.20 7.62
CA LEU A 252 -14.07 23.37 8.49
C LEU A 252 -12.63 23.95 8.55
N LEU A 253 -11.60 23.10 8.53
CA LEU A 253 -10.19 23.51 8.39
C LEU A 253 -9.96 24.24 7.07
N LYS A 254 -10.43 23.65 5.97
CA LYS A 254 -10.32 24.24 4.63
C LYS A 254 -11.00 25.61 4.52
N ASP A 255 -12.15 25.79 5.20
CA ASP A 255 -12.91 27.03 5.23
C ASP A 255 -12.37 28.08 6.24
N GLY A 256 -11.33 27.75 7.02
CA GLY A 256 -10.79 28.62 8.07
C GLY A 256 -11.76 28.86 9.23
N LYS A 257 -12.66 27.90 9.51
CA LYS A 257 -13.70 28.01 10.55
C LYS A 257 -13.28 27.48 11.91
N ILE A 258 -12.16 26.75 11.97
CA ILE A 258 -11.54 26.31 13.23
C ILE A 258 -10.57 27.40 13.70
N PRO A 259 -10.69 27.87 14.94
CA PRO A 259 -9.76 28.88 15.48
C PRO A 259 -8.29 28.43 15.41
N GLU A 260 -7.40 29.37 15.11
CA GLU A 260 -5.94 29.15 15.07
C GLU A 260 -5.41 29.02 16.50
N ASN A 261 -5.48 27.81 17.04
CA ASN A 261 -4.94 27.44 18.33
C ASN A 261 -4.25 26.08 18.18
N ASP A 262 -2.97 26.00 18.51
CA ASP A 262 -2.14 24.83 18.26
C ASP A 262 -2.71 23.55 18.88
N ALA A 263 -3.18 23.62 20.13
CA ALA A 263 -3.75 22.46 20.80
C ALA A 263 -5.09 22.04 20.18
N LEU A 264 -5.94 23.00 19.77
CA LEU A 264 -7.20 22.70 19.12
C LEU A 264 -6.99 22.08 17.74
N LEU A 265 -6.03 22.60 16.98
CA LEU A 265 -5.62 22.05 15.70
C LEU A 265 -5.05 20.64 15.89
N GLY A 266 -4.21 20.41 16.90
CA GLY A 266 -3.70 19.07 17.24
C GLY A 266 -4.84 18.07 17.41
N PHE A 267 -5.82 18.35 18.27
CA PHE A 267 -6.99 17.48 18.45
C PHE A 267 -7.79 17.27 17.16
N ALA A 268 -7.91 18.29 16.30
CA ALA A 268 -8.62 18.17 15.04
C ALA A 268 -7.91 17.21 14.08
N TYR A 269 -6.58 17.30 13.95
CA TYR A 269 -5.80 16.41 13.09
C TYR A 269 -5.72 14.99 13.63
N ASP A 270 -5.59 14.81 14.95
CA ASP A 270 -5.65 13.49 15.61
C ASP A 270 -6.99 12.79 15.33
N LEU A 271 -8.11 13.52 15.43
CA LEU A 271 -9.44 12.97 15.14
C LEU A 271 -9.61 12.60 13.65
N ILE A 272 -8.99 13.33 12.73
CA ILE A 272 -8.97 12.98 11.30
C ILE A 272 -8.23 11.66 11.10
N GLU A 273 -7.03 11.53 11.67
CA GLU A 273 -6.19 10.34 11.57
C GLU A 273 -6.91 9.13 12.19
N LEU A 274 -7.39 9.29 13.43
CA LEU A 274 -8.15 8.26 14.14
C LEU A 274 -9.38 7.77 13.37
N SER A 275 -10.10 8.68 12.68
CA SER A 275 -11.24 8.33 11.82
C SER A 275 -10.82 7.50 10.61
N SER A 276 -9.66 7.78 10.02
CA SER A 276 -9.15 7.08 8.85
C SER A 276 -8.65 5.66 9.17
N GLU A 277 -8.34 5.37 10.42
CA GLU A 277 -8.00 4.03 10.90
C GLU A 277 -9.22 3.12 11.07
N GLN A 278 -10.42 3.71 11.13
CA GLN A 278 -11.66 2.98 11.33
C GLN A 278 -12.29 2.57 10.00
N ALA A 279 -12.63 1.28 9.86
CA ALA A 279 -13.35 0.78 8.68
C ALA A 279 -14.64 1.57 8.42
N ALA A 280 -15.40 1.90 9.48
CA ALA A 280 -16.60 2.70 9.40
C ALA A 280 -16.34 4.12 8.85
N GLY A 281 -15.19 4.72 9.16
CA GLY A 281 -14.77 6.02 8.64
C GLY A 281 -14.51 5.97 7.14
N ILE A 282 -13.78 4.96 6.71
CA ILE A 282 -13.46 4.76 5.29
C ILE A 282 -14.72 4.48 4.48
N GLU A 283 -15.59 3.57 4.96
CA GLU A 283 -16.81 3.18 4.26
C GLU A 283 -17.83 4.32 4.11
N ASN A 284 -17.98 5.14 5.15
CA ASN A 284 -19.01 6.20 5.19
C ASN A 284 -18.52 7.55 4.67
N SER A 285 -17.21 7.75 4.48
CA SER A 285 -16.67 9.02 4.00
C SER A 285 -17.07 9.29 2.54
N PRO A 286 -17.42 10.53 2.17
CA PRO A 286 -17.57 10.93 0.78
C PRO A 286 -16.25 10.84 0.02
N ASP A 287 -16.28 10.53 -1.29
CA ASP A 287 -15.07 10.40 -2.13
C ASP A 287 -14.23 11.68 -2.16
N GLY A 288 -14.87 12.84 -2.00
CA GLY A 288 -14.22 14.14 -1.94
C GLY A 288 -13.30 14.37 -0.73
N ILE A 289 -13.28 13.45 0.23
CA ILE A 289 -12.37 13.54 1.39
C ILE A 289 -10.92 13.58 0.93
N ILE A 290 -10.56 12.84 -0.11
CA ILE A 290 -9.21 12.86 -0.70
C ILE A 290 -8.83 14.28 -1.14
N TRP A 291 -9.75 14.97 -1.80
CA TRP A 291 -9.50 16.34 -2.25
C TRP A 291 -9.23 17.28 -1.08
N LEU A 292 -10.01 17.17 0.01
CA LEU A 292 -9.81 17.99 1.21
C LEU A 292 -8.44 17.74 1.84
N ILE A 293 -8.06 16.47 1.97
CA ILE A 293 -6.76 16.08 2.51
C ILE A 293 -5.62 16.66 1.65
N LEU A 294 -5.71 16.50 0.31
CA LEU A 294 -4.68 17.00 -0.61
C LEU A 294 -4.56 18.53 -0.58
N GLU A 295 -5.67 19.25 -0.53
CA GLU A 295 -5.67 20.72 -0.45
C GLU A 295 -5.00 21.22 0.84
N LEU A 296 -5.26 20.57 1.97
CA LEU A 296 -4.63 20.92 3.24
C LEU A 296 -3.17 20.50 3.30
N ALA A 297 -2.82 19.30 2.82
CA ALA A 297 -1.44 18.81 2.83
C ALA A 297 -0.49 19.63 1.92
N LEU A 298 -1.03 20.30 0.90
CA LEU A 298 -0.30 21.19 0.00
C LEU A 298 -0.29 22.67 0.45
N ASN A 299 -0.91 22.99 1.58
CA ASN A 299 -0.85 24.34 2.14
C ASN A 299 0.62 24.68 2.52
N GLU A 300 1.09 25.87 2.13
CA GLU A 300 2.46 26.31 2.42
C GLU A 300 2.73 26.48 3.93
N GLU A 301 1.71 26.80 4.70
CA GLU A 301 1.79 27.08 6.15
C GLU A 301 1.65 25.83 7.02
N ILE A 302 1.45 24.63 6.41
CA ILE A 302 1.26 23.41 7.19
C ILE A 302 2.54 23.01 7.94
N VAL A 303 2.40 22.66 9.21
CA VAL A 303 3.49 22.13 10.04
C VAL A 303 3.60 20.60 9.89
N PHE A 304 4.76 20.04 10.27
CA PHE A 304 5.10 18.66 10.04
C PHE A 304 4.11 17.65 10.67
N GLU A 305 3.67 17.91 11.91
CA GLU A 305 2.73 17.05 12.62
C GLU A 305 1.38 16.96 11.88
N GLN A 306 0.85 18.11 11.45
CA GLN A 306 -0.40 18.17 10.68
C GLN A 306 -0.27 17.47 9.31
N TYR A 307 0.86 17.70 8.64
CA TYR A 307 1.19 17.03 7.39
C TYR A 307 1.25 15.50 7.57
N SER A 308 1.86 15.04 8.67
CA SER A 308 1.96 13.61 9.01
C SER A 308 0.58 12.97 9.14
N SER A 309 -0.32 13.57 9.93
CA SER A 309 -1.70 13.06 10.11
C SER A 309 -2.48 13.03 8.80
N LEU A 310 -2.32 14.05 7.94
CA LEU A 310 -2.98 14.09 6.62
C LEU A 310 -2.45 13.00 5.67
N VAL A 311 -1.13 12.77 5.65
CA VAL A 311 -0.54 11.73 4.79
C VAL A 311 -0.92 10.34 5.28
N ASN A 312 -0.94 10.11 6.59
CA ASN A 312 -1.41 8.84 7.15
C ASN A 312 -2.87 8.58 6.76
N SER A 313 -3.73 9.59 6.90
CA SER A 313 -5.13 9.52 6.48
C SER A 313 -5.28 9.30 4.97
N LEU A 314 -4.52 10.03 4.14
CA LEU A 314 -4.53 9.86 2.68
C LEU A 314 -4.21 8.42 2.28
N SER A 315 -3.14 7.85 2.88
CA SER A 315 -2.74 6.47 2.61
C SER A 315 -3.82 5.47 3.00
N ALA A 316 -4.48 5.67 4.16
CA ALA A 316 -5.56 4.80 4.61
C ALA A 316 -6.77 4.80 3.64
N TYR A 317 -7.14 5.97 3.11
CA TYR A 317 -8.19 6.05 2.09
C TYR A 317 -7.74 5.43 0.76
N LEU A 318 -6.54 5.76 0.27
CA LEU A 318 -6.01 5.26 -1.01
C LEU A 318 -5.69 3.74 -1.02
N ASP A 319 -5.66 3.08 0.14
CA ASP A 319 -5.64 1.60 0.25
C ASP A 319 -6.92 0.95 -0.33
N LYS A 320 -7.97 1.71 -0.57
CA LYS A 320 -9.25 1.21 -1.11
C LYS A 320 -9.47 1.62 -2.56
N GLU A 321 -9.79 0.62 -3.40
CA GLU A 321 -10.01 0.79 -4.85
C GLU A 321 -11.00 1.92 -5.17
N ARG A 322 -12.06 2.10 -4.36
CA ARG A 322 -13.03 3.19 -4.50
C ARG A 322 -12.35 4.56 -4.55
N PHE A 323 -11.44 4.80 -3.61
CA PHE A 323 -10.75 6.08 -3.49
C PHE A 323 -9.60 6.23 -4.50
N GLN A 324 -8.94 5.12 -4.88
CA GLN A 324 -7.99 5.12 -6.00
C GLN A 324 -8.69 5.56 -7.30
N ASN A 325 -9.85 4.97 -7.59
CA ASN A 325 -10.64 5.33 -8.76
C ASN A 325 -11.14 6.79 -8.70
N ALA A 326 -11.61 7.24 -7.53
CA ALA A 326 -12.00 8.64 -7.32
C ALA A 326 -10.81 9.61 -7.53
N CYS A 327 -9.61 9.25 -7.06
CA CYS A 327 -8.38 10.01 -7.26
C CYS A 327 -8.04 10.15 -8.75
N ILE A 328 -8.15 9.06 -9.52
CA ILE A 328 -7.86 9.03 -10.96
C ILE A 328 -8.88 9.87 -11.73
N VAL A 329 -10.17 9.57 -11.56
CA VAL A 329 -11.27 10.19 -12.34
C VAL A 329 -11.39 11.70 -12.11
N ASN A 330 -11.04 12.17 -10.90
CA ASN A 330 -11.10 13.59 -10.56
C ASN A 330 -9.74 14.32 -10.71
N ASN A 331 -8.80 13.76 -11.45
CA ASN A 331 -7.48 14.35 -11.75
C ASN A 331 -6.69 14.77 -10.49
N MET A 332 -6.71 13.95 -9.43
CA MET A 332 -6.02 14.25 -8.18
C MET A 332 -4.66 13.57 -8.05
N VAL A 333 -4.28 12.70 -8.99
CA VAL A 333 -3.01 11.97 -8.94
C VAL A 333 -1.82 12.94 -8.98
N GLU A 334 -1.88 13.99 -9.79
CA GLU A 334 -0.83 15.02 -9.83
C GLU A 334 -0.65 15.72 -8.48
N LYS A 335 -1.75 16.04 -7.78
CA LYS A 335 -1.68 16.60 -6.42
C LYS A 335 -1.06 15.62 -5.44
N THR A 336 -1.33 14.33 -5.59
CA THR A 336 -0.71 13.30 -4.76
C THR A 336 0.81 13.19 -5.01
N LEU A 337 1.26 13.38 -6.27
CA LEU A 337 2.71 13.54 -6.56
C LEU A 337 3.29 14.78 -5.86
N TYR A 338 2.59 15.91 -5.89
CA TYR A 338 3.06 17.13 -5.21
C TYR A 338 3.12 16.95 -3.68
N VAL A 339 2.26 16.14 -3.09
CA VAL A 339 2.39 15.76 -1.67
C VAL A 339 3.69 15.00 -1.43
N LEU A 340 4.07 14.06 -2.31
CA LEU A 340 5.37 13.40 -2.20
C LEU A 340 6.53 14.41 -2.34
N GLU A 341 6.48 15.30 -3.30
CA GLU A 341 7.50 16.34 -3.51
C GLU A 341 7.59 17.30 -2.31
N ARG A 342 6.43 17.70 -1.74
CA ARG A 342 6.37 18.53 -0.53
C ARG A 342 7.10 17.90 0.65
N SER A 343 7.12 16.58 0.77
CA SER A 343 7.83 15.85 1.83
C SER A 343 9.33 16.14 1.89
N PHE A 344 9.93 16.67 0.82
CA PHE A 344 11.35 17.03 0.77
C PHE A 344 11.62 18.50 1.14
N THR A 345 10.57 19.31 1.20
CA THR A 345 10.67 20.76 1.45
C THR A 345 10.03 21.19 2.76
N ILE A 346 9.24 20.32 3.40
CA ILE A 346 8.63 20.61 4.70
C ILE A 346 9.71 20.70 5.78
N GLU A 347 9.58 21.68 6.68
CA GLU A 347 10.49 21.84 7.80
C GLU A 347 10.27 20.74 8.83
N ILE A 348 11.34 20.04 9.20
CA ILE A 348 11.37 19.00 10.24
C ILE A 348 12.52 19.26 11.20
N ASP A 349 12.41 18.81 12.44
CA ASP A 349 13.56 18.79 13.34
C ASP A 349 14.54 17.67 12.96
N THR A 350 15.57 18.04 12.20
CA THR A 350 16.62 17.08 11.77
C THR A 350 17.46 16.53 12.93
N SER A 351 17.38 17.12 14.13
CA SER A 351 18.02 16.61 15.35
C SER A 351 17.15 15.52 16.02
N SER A 352 15.85 15.50 15.76
CA SER A 352 14.91 14.47 16.21
C SER A 352 15.04 13.23 15.32
N LYS A 353 15.46 12.12 15.91
CA LYS A 353 15.50 10.83 15.18
C LYS A 353 14.11 10.35 14.82
N GLU A 354 13.12 10.70 15.62
CA GLU A 354 11.73 10.34 15.40
C GLU A 354 11.17 11.01 14.16
N ASP A 355 11.36 12.33 14.00
CA ASP A 355 10.89 13.08 12.83
C ASP A 355 11.56 12.62 11.55
N VAL A 356 12.88 12.38 11.59
CA VAL A 356 13.64 11.86 10.45
C VAL A 356 13.13 10.46 10.05
N GLN A 357 12.79 9.62 11.01
CA GLN A 357 12.24 8.30 10.74
C GLN A 357 10.79 8.38 10.24
N ASN A 358 9.98 9.26 10.82
CA ASN A 358 8.60 9.47 10.44
C ASN A 358 8.49 9.97 9.00
N ILE A 359 9.22 11.03 8.61
CA ILE A 359 9.18 11.53 7.22
C ILE A 359 9.61 10.46 6.22
N ALA A 360 10.57 9.61 6.54
CA ALA A 360 10.96 8.49 5.68
C ALA A 360 9.84 7.47 5.50
N GLN A 361 9.10 7.17 6.56
CA GLN A 361 7.92 6.28 6.51
C GLN A 361 6.77 6.92 5.72
N LEU A 362 6.51 8.21 5.88
CA LEU A 362 5.49 8.93 5.13
C LEU A 362 5.76 8.88 3.62
N ARG A 363 7.01 9.12 3.19
CA ARG A 363 7.42 8.97 1.79
C ARG A 363 7.16 7.57 1.25
N LEU A 364 7.44 6.54 2.06
CA LEU A 364 7.16 5.15 1.68
C LEU A 364 5.65 4.90 1.54
N LYS A 365 4.83 5.40 2.47
CA LYS A 365 3.36 5.29 2.41
C LYS A 365 2.80 5.95 1.15
N ILE A 366 3.21 7.19 0.84
CA ILE A 366 2.77 7.89 -0.38
C ILE A 366 3.16 7.10 -1.63
N ASN A 367 4.40 6.60 -1.69
CA ASN A 367 4.86 5.78 -2.82
C ASN A 367 4.05 4.50 -2.98
N THR A 368 3.69 3.84 -1.88
CA THR A 368 2.82 2.64 -1.91
C THR A 368 1.43 3.01 -2.46
N SER A 369 0.83 4.09 -1.95
CA SER A 369 -0.48 4.56 -2.44
C SER A 369 -0.43 4.92 -3.94
N LEU A 370 0.62 5.61 -4.41
CA LEU A 370 0.80 5.96 -5.82
C LEU A 370 1.03 4.71 -6.70
N ALA A 371 1.74 3.70 -6.18
CA ALA A 371 1.92 2.44 -6.86
C ALA A 371 0.58 1.70 -7.06
N GLU A 372 -0.28 1.69 -6.05
CA GLU A 372 -1.61 1.08 -6.11
C GLU A 372 -2.55 1.85 -7.04
N VAL A 373 -2.58 3.18 -6.94
CA VAL A 373 -3.36 4.05 -7.85
C VAL A 373 -2.95 3.80 -9.30
N SER A 374 -1.64 3.77 -9.59
CA SER A 374 -1.14 3.53 -10.96
C SER A 374 -1.34 2.10 -11.44
N ALA A 375 -1.57 1.14 -10.52
CA ALA A 375 -1.92 -0.23 -10.86
C ALA A 375 -3.35 -0.39 -11.38
N SER A 376 -4.25 0.58 -11.12
CA SER A 376 -5.62 0.56 -11.64
C SER A 376 -5.64 0.58 -13.18
N PRO A 377 -6.53 -0.21 -13.82
CA PRO A 377 -6.72 -0.14 -15.28
C PRO A 377 -7.11 1.27 -15.79
N LEU A 378 -7.83 2.04 -14.98
CA LEU A 378 -8.23 3.42 -15.31
C LEU A 378 -7.04 4.37 -15.42
N PHE A 379 -5.92 4.08 -14.75
CA PHE A 379 -4.78 4.98 -14.74
C PHE A 379 -4.22 5.25 -16.14
N ALA A 380 -4.06 4.21 -16.96
CA ALA A 380 -3.57 4.34 -18.33
C ALA A 380 -4.54 5.10 -19.25
N GLU A 381 -5.84 5.06 -18.97
CA GLU A 381 -6.85 5.78 -19.73
C GLU A 381 -6.81 7.29 -19.44
N TYR A 382 -6.69 7.68 -18.18
CA TYR A 382 -6.71 9.07 -17.73
C TYR A 382 -5.35 9.76 -17.84
N TYR A 383 -4.24 9.00 -17.74
CA TYR A 383 -2.87 9.51 -17.74
C TYR A 383 -2.02 8.80 -18.81
N PRO A 384 -2.27 9.04 -20.11
CA PRO A 384 -1.46 8.48 -21.20
C PRO A 384 -0.02 9.02 -21.18
N LEU A 385 0.85 8.42 -21.97
CA LEU A 385 2.31 8.75 -22.00
C LEU A 385 2.61 10.20 -22.35
N ASP A 386 1.74 10.90 -23.04
CA ASP A 386 1.88 12.32 -23.41
C ASP A 386 1.29 13.29 -22.38
N SER A 387 0.67 12.78 -21.29
CA SER A 387 0.16 13.59 -20.19
C SER A 387 1.26 14.35 -19.45
N GLU A 388 0.93 15.46 -18.79
CA GLU A 388 1.89 16.23 -17.97
C GLU A 388 2.40 15.37 -16.80
N LEU A 389 1.55 14.54 -16.19
CA LEU A 389 1.97 13.59 -15.16
C LEU A 389 3.06 12.65 -15.67
N SER A 390 2.89 12.06 -16.85
CA SER A 390 3.89 11.14 -17.43
C SER A 390 5.20 11.85 -17.74
N LYS A 391 5.17 13.14 -18.13
CA LYS A 391 6.36 13.96 -18.32
C LYS A 391 7.09 14.25 -17.00
N THR A 392 6.34 14.57 -15.94
CA THR A 392 6.89 14.75 -14.60
C THR A 392 7.55 13.47 -14.11
N LEU A 393 6.87 12.33 -14.20
CA LEU A 393 7.44 11.04 -13.82
C LEU A 393 8.70 10.71 -14.62
N LYS A 394 8.72 11.00 -15.93
CA LYS A 394 9.92 10.80 -16.73
C LYS A 394 11.10 11.61 -16.20
N SER A 395 10.89 12.87 -15.81
CA SER A 395 11.97 13.70 -15.23
C SER A 395 12.49 13.15 -13.89
N TRP A 396 11.63 12.48 -13.13
CA TRP A 396 12.00 11.89 -11.84
C TRP A 396 12.80 10.58 -11.95
N VAL A 397 12.84 9.93 -13.11
CA VAL A 397 13.65 8.71 -13.30
C VAL A 397 15.13 8.93 -12.95
N VAL A 398 15.63 10.13 -13.16
CA VAL A 398 17.02 10.53 -12.88
C VAL A 398 17.11 11.61 -11.79
N ALA A 399 16.12 11.73 -10.94
CA ALA A 399 16.15 12.66 -9.82
C ALA A 399 17.20 12.24 -8.78
N ASP A 400 17.69 13.19 -8.00
CA ASP A 400 18.67 12.93 -6.93
C ASP A 400 18.05 12.19 -5.73
N GLU A 401 16.71 12.30 -5.57
CA GLU A 401 15.97 11.73 -4.45
C GLU A 401 15.47 10.33 -4.78
N ASP A 402 15.95 9.32 -4.05
CA ASP A 402 15.60 7.90 -4.24
C ASP A 402 14.09 7.66 -4.34
N GLN A 403 13.30 8.34 -3.48
CA GLN A 403 11.86 8.10 -3.41
C GLN A 403 11.11 8.65 -4.63
N LEU A 404 11.62 9.71 -5.28
CA LEU A 404 11.09 10.21 -6.55
C LEU A 404 11.43 9.25 -7.70
N GLN A 405 12.67 8.72 -7.72
CA GLN A 405 13.07 7.71 -8.71
C GLN A 405 12.22 6.44 -8.59
N ILE A 406 12.01 5.95 -7.37
CA ILE A 406 11.17 4.77 -7.09
C ILE A 406 9.74 5.01 -7.58
N CYS A 407 9.15 6.16 -7.21
CA CYS A 407 7.81 6.55 -7.65
C CYS A 407 7.69 6.50 -9.17
N ALA A 408 8.59 7.18 -9.86
CA ALA A 408 8.61 7.25 -11.31
C ALA A 408 8.73 5.88 -11.97
N CYS A 409 9.67 5.06 -11.51
CA CYS A 409 9.89 3.72 -12.07
C CYS A 409 8.69 2.79 -11.86
N VAL A 410 8.04 2.86 -10.69
CA VAL A 410 6.87 2.02 -10.40
C VAL A 410 5.66 2.49 -11.21
N MET A 411 5.34 3.78 -11.22
CA MET A 411 4.17 4.30 -11.93
C MET A 411 4.29 4.17 -13.45
N LEU A 412 5.45 4.53 -14.04
CA LEU A 412 5.71 4.32 -15.46
C LEU A 412 5.79 2.83 -15.82
N GLY A 413 6.34 2.01 -14.92
CA GLY A 413 6.36 0.55 -15.05
C GLY A 413 4.95 -0.04 -15.08
N ASN A 414 4.00 0.54 -14.34
CA ASN A 414 2.60 0.15 -14.35
C ASN A 414 1.86 0.59 -15.64
N LEU A 415 2.31 1.63 -16.34
CA LEU A 415 1.84 1.98 -17.69
C LEU A 415 2.37 1.01 -18.75
N ALA A 416 3.55 0.41 -18.55
CA ALA A 416 4.20 -0.51 -19.48
C ALA A 416 3.53 -1.89 -19.50
N ARG A 417 2.24 -1.97 -19.86
CA ARG A 417 1.43 -3.20 -19.83
C ARG A 417 1.13 -3.80 -21.21
N SER A 418 1.33 -3.04 -22.27
CA SER A 418 1.15 -3.53 -23.65
C SER A 418 2.45 -3.37 -24.43
N ASP A 419 2.63 -4.24 -25.46
CA ASP A 419 3.81 -4.18 -26.33
C ASP A 419 3.94 -2.81 -27.02
N GLU A 420 2.83 -2.22 -27.44
CA GLU A 420 2.77 -0.92 -28.09
C GLU A 420 3.29 0.20 -27.17
N VAL A 421 2.80 0.26 -25.93
CA VAL A 421 3.27 1.24 -24.92
C VAL A 421 4.74 1.02 -24.62
N CYS A 422 5.18 -0.23 -24.44
CA CYS A 422 6.58 -0.55 -24.19
C CYS A 422 7.49 -0.14 -25.37
N GLN A 423 7.03 -0.32 -26.63
CA GLN A 423 7.76 0.11 -27.81
C GLN A 423 7.86 1.63 -27.89
N THR A 424 6.80 2.37 -27.63
CA THR A 424 6.80 3.83 -27.55
C THR A 424 7.77 4.34 -26.49
N MET A 425 7.77 3.74 -25.31
CA MET A 425 8.70 4.11 -24.22
C MET A 425 10.17 3.89 -24.60
N VAL A 426 10.47 2.85 -25.36
CA VAL A 426 11.85 2.54 -25.78
C VAL A 426 12.26 3.31 -27.03
N ASN A 427 11.44 3.38 -28.07
CA ASN A 427 11.84 3.91 -29.36
C ASN A 427 11.67 5.44 -29.45
N ASP A 428 10.58 5.98 -28.89
CA ASP A 428 10.24 7.39 -29.00
C ASP A 428 10.72 8.18 -27.78
N LEU A 429 10.40 7.69 -26.55
CA LEU A 429 10.78 8.37 -25.31
C LEU A 429 12.20 8.04 -24.84
N LYS A 430 12.82 6.95 -25.33
CA LYS A 430 14.17 6.48 -24.99
C LYS A 430 14.44 6.31 -23.51
N ILE A 431 13.41 6.08 -22.73
CA ILE A 431 13.47 6.01 -21.25
C ILE A 431 14.42 4.91 -20.75
N HIS A 432 14.65 3.89 -21.57
CA HIS A 432 15.58 2.80 -21.27
C HIS A 432 17.04 3.27 -21.15
N GLU A 433 17.43 4.34 -21.85
CA GLU A 433 18.78 4.91 -21.77
C GLU A 433 19.00 5.51 -20.37
N GLU A 434 18.02 6.23 -19.84
CA GLU A 434 18.02 6.81 -18.48
C GLU A 434 18.04 5.71 -17.41
N LEU A 435 17.18 4.68 -17.56
CA LEU A 435 17.14 3.55 -16.64
C LEU A 435 18.46 2.76 -16.60
N ILE A 436 19.09 2.51 -17.76
CA ILE A 436 20.38 1.84 -17.85
C ILE A 436 21.49 2.71 -17.24
N SER A 437 21.39 4.02 -17.37
CA SER A 437 22.33 4.96 -16.72
C SER A 437 22.26 4.84 -15.18
N VAL A 438 21.06 4.76 -14.61
CA VAL A 438 20.88 4.53 -13.17
C VAL A 438 21.47 3.19 -12.72
N LEU A 439 21.30 2.10 -13.50
CA LEU A 439 21.92 0.81 -13.18
C LEU A 439 23.46 0.86 -13.18
N ASN A 440 24.07 1.78 -13.94
CA ASN A 440 25.51 1.96 -14.02
C ASN A 440 26.07 2.92 -12.95
N SER A 441 25.20 3.58 -12.16
CA SER A 441 25.61 4.43 -11.04
C SER A 441 26.10 3.58 -9.87
N ASP A 442 27.24 3.97 -9.29
CA ASP A 442 27.78 3.30 -8.09
C ASP A 442 27.05 3.74 -6.81
N ASP A 443 26.35 4.87 -6.86
CA ASP A 443 25.61 5.45 -5.72
C ASP A 443 24.17 4.92 -5.61
N ALA A 444 23.67 4.19 -6.62
CA ALA A 444 22.29 3.71 -6.64
C ALA A 444 22.03 2.68 -5.52
N ARG A 445 21.03 2.96 -4.69
CA ARG A 445 20.63 2.09 -3.59
C ARG A 445 19.78 0.90 -4.06
N GLY A 446 19.77 -0.19 -3.26
CA GLY A 446 19.08 -1.41 -3.62
C GLY A 446 17.59 -1.25 -3.94
N ALA A 447 16.87 -0.35 -3.26
CA ALA A 447 15.46 -0.06 -3.54
C ALA A 447 15.25 0.61 -4.91
N VAL A 448 16.10 1.56 -5.27
CA VAL A 448 16.10 2.21 -6.60
C VAL A 448 16.42 1.18 -7.67
N LEU A 449 17.52 0.42 -7.50
CA LEU A 449 17.89 -0.64 -8.44
C LEU A 449 16.76 -1.65 -8.65
N HIS A 450 16.06 -2.04 -7.58
CA HIS A 450 14.92 -2.96 -7.69
C HIS A 450 13.77 -2.38 -8.53
N SER A 451 13.43 -1.10 -8.33
CA SER A 451 12.36 -0.42 -9.06
C SER A 451 12.73 -0.22 -10.54
N VAL A 452 13.95 0.21 -10.82
CA VAL A 452 14.48 0.36 -12.18
C VAL A 452 14.48 -0.99 -12.93
N LEU A 453 14.96 -2.05 -12.28
CA LEU A 453 14.93 -3.40 -12.87
C LEU A 453 13.51 -3.90 -13.10
N GLY A 454 12.57 -3.59 -12.18
CA GLY A 454 11.16 -3.92 -12.36
C GLY A 454 10.58 -3.29 -13.62
N PHE A 455 10.87 -2.03 -13.86
CA PHE A 455 10.45 -1.31 -15.05
C PHE A 455 11.12 -1.86 -16.33
N LEU A 456 12.45 -2.00 -16.34
CA LEU A 456 13.17 -2.59 -17.48
C LEU A 456 12.70 -4.01 -17.80
N LYS A 457 12.35 -4.81 -16.80
CA LYS A 457 11.76 -6.12 -17.00
C LYS A 457 10.46 -6.05 -17.78
N ASN A 458 9.56 -5.09 -17.48
CA ASN A 458 8.33 -4.89 -18.23
C ASN A 458 8.63 -4.48 -19.68
N LEU A 459 9.56 -3.54 -19.89
CA LEU A 459 9.98 -3.13 -21.25
C LEU A 459 10.58 -4.28 -22.07
N ALA A 460 11.27 -5.24 -21.44
CA ALA A 460 11.90 -6.39 -22.10
C ALA A 460 10.90 -7.51 -22.46
N ILE A 461 9.65 -7.47 -21.95
CA ILE A 461 8.60 -8.41 -22.35
C ILE A 461 8.28 -8.24 -23.84
N ALA A 462 8.16 -7.01 -24.31
CA ALA A 462 7.97 -6.71 -25.72
C ALA A 462 9.17 -7.18 -26.55
N GLY A 463 8.91 -8.16 -27.44
CA GLY A 463 9.97 -8.81 -28.24
C GLY A 463 10.80 -7.84 -29.07
N GLU A 464 10.16 -6.85 -29.66
CA GLU A 464 10.78 -5.82 -30.50
C GLU A 464 11.78 -4.94 -29.74
N ASN A 465 11.59 -4.73 -28.43
CA ASN A 465 12.47 -3.92 -27.61
C ASN A 465 13.81 -4.61 -27.30
N ARG A 466 13.86 -5.94 -27.32
CA ARG A 466 15.00 -6.72 -26.81
C ARG A 466 16.31 -6.39 -27.50
N LEU A 467 16.27 -6.15 -28.80
CA LEU A 467 17.47 -5.79 -29.56
C LEU A 467 17.95 -4.36 -29.22
N THR A 468 17.01 -3.42 -29.12
CA THR A 468 17.32 -2.03 -28.74
C THR A 468 17.90 -1.96 -27.33
N LEU A 469 17.30 -2.65 -26.36
CA LEU A 469 17.80 -2.76 -24.99
C LEU A 469 19.21 -3.36 -24.91
N ALA A 470 19.48 -4.43 -25.70
CA ALA A 470 20.79 -5.05 -25.73
C ALA A 470 21.85 -4.13 -26.36
N ARG A 471 21.51 -3.38 -27.42
CA ARG A 471 22.39 -2.38 -28.05
C ARG A 471 22.66 -1.18 -27.14
N ALA A 472 21.71 -0.83 -26.30
CA ALA A 472 21.87 0.22 -25.28
C ALA A 472 22.75 -0.21 -24.08
N GLY A 473 23.21 -1.48 -24.03
CA GLY A 473 24.14 -1.95 -23.02
C GLY A 473 23.48 -2.53 -21.76
N ILE A 474 22.24 -3.04 -21.85
CA ILE A 474 21.56 -3.61 -20.68
C ILE A 474 22.29 -4.86 -20.13
N ILE A 475 22.91 -5.70 -20.99
CA ILE A 475 23.63 -6.91 -20.54
C ILE A 475 24.82 -6.56 -19.65
N PRO A 476 25.74 -5.68 -20.04
CA PRO A 476 26.78 -5.18 -19.14
C PRO A 476 26.23 -4.56 -17.85
N ALA A 477 25.18 -3.74 -17.94
CA ALA A 477 24.59 -3.07 -16.77
C ALA A 477 24.04 -4.07 -15.75
N VAL A 478 23.22 -5.04 -16.17
CA VAL A 478 22.66 -6.05 -15.23
C VAL A 478 23.75 -7.01 -14.72
N SER A 479 24.82 -7.25 -15.48
CA SER A 479 25.90 -8.16 -15.05
C SER A 479 26.65 -7.67 -13.80
N ARG A 480 26.76 -6.36 -13.60
CA ARG A 480 27.33 -5.75 -12.39
C ARG A 480 26.52 -6.12 -11.15
N LEU A 481 25.19 -6.24 -11.31
CA LEU A 481 24.25 -6.48 -10.21
C LEU A 481 24.20 -7.96 -9.76
N TRP A 482 24.81 -8.87 -10.50
CA TRP A 482 24.93 -10.27 -10.06
C TRP A 482 25.88 -10.46 -8.88
N ALA A 483 26.77 -9.50 -8.66
CA ALA A 483 27.62 -9.46 -7.46
C ALA A 483 26.97 -8.69 -6.29
N TYR A 484 25.77 -8.12 -6.48
CA TYR A 484 25.06 -7.31 -5.47
C TYR A 484 24.29 -8.26 -4.53
N ASP A 485 24.92 -8.74 -3.49
CA ASP A 485 24.39 -9.77 -2.57
C ASP A 485 23.51 -9.23 -1.44
N SER A 486 23.54 -7.90 -1.20
CA SER A 486 22.75 -7.24 -0.15
C SER A 486 21.24 -7.36 -0.36
N VAL A 487 20.78 -7.48 -1.61
CA VAL A 487 19.35 -7.53 -1.98
C VAL A 487 19.14 -8.62 -3.04
N PRO A 488 18.76 -9.84 -2.65
CA PRO A 488 18.54 -10.95 -3.60
C PRO A 488 17.52 -10.66 -4.72
N GLN A 489 16.56 -9.79 -4.48
CA GLN A 489 15.56 -9.36 -5.47
C GLN A 489 16.21 -8.61 -6.65
N VAL A 490 17.30 -7.88 -6.40
CA VAL A 490 18.09 -7.20 -7.45
C VAL A 490 18.77 -8.24 -8.33
N GLN A 491 19.45 -9.25 -7.74
CA GLN A 491 20.08 -10.33 -8.49
C GLN A 491 19.06 -11.13 -9.31
N PHE A 492 17.90 -11.44 -8.72
CA PHE A 492 16.81 -12.13 -9.42
C PHE A 492 16.30 -11.36 -10.63
N SER A 493 15.99 -10.06 -10.44
CA SER A 493 15.46 -9.21 -11.51
C SER A 493 16.49 -8.99 -12.61
N ALA A 494 17.76 -8.78 -12.26
CA ALA A 494 18.88 -8.68 -13.22
C ALA A 494 19.06 -9.95 -14.05
N SER A 495 18.95 -11.13 -13.42
CA SER A 495 19.02 -12.43 -14.11
C SER A 495 17.82 -12.65 -15.02
N THR A 496 16.62 -12.24 -14.59
CA THR A 496 15.40 -12.32 -15.39
C THR A 496 15.49 -11.46 -16.65
N ILE A 497 16.00 -10.22 -16.54
CA ILE A 497 16.19 -9.32 -17.68
C ILE A 497 17.19 -9.90 -18.68
N ALA A 498 18.34 -10.40 -18.20
CA ALA A 498 19.32 -11.05 -19.07
C ALA A 498 18.69 -12.20 -19.88
N ARG A 499 17.88 -13.03 -19.23
CA ARG A 499 17.15 -14.11 -19.92
C ARG A 499 16.14 -13.57 -20.93
N GLN A 500 15.31 -12.59 -20.55
CA GLN A 500 14.28 -12.04 -21.44
C GLN A 500 14.87 -11.44 -22.71
N VAL A 501 15.96 -10.70 -22.58
CA VAL A 501 16.61 -9.98 -23.68
C VAL A 501 17.17 -10.95 -24.72
N ILE A 502 17.64 -12.14 -24.33
CA ILE A 502 18.23 -13.14 -25.26
C ILE A 502 17.21 -14.04 -25.94
N ILE A 503 15.95 -14.07 -25.50
CA ILE A 503 14.93 -14.97 -26.06
C ILE A 503 14.80 -14.72 -27.56
N SER A 504 15.01 -15.79 -28.35
CA SER A 504 14.91 -15.83 -29.81
C SER A 504 15.85 -14.84 -30.57
N SER A 505 16.89 -14.33 -29.92
CA SER A 505 17.84 -13.37 -30.52
C SER A 505 19.27 -13.91 -30.52
N MET A 506 19.77 -14.32 -31.71
CA MET A 506 21.17 -14.74 -31.89
C MET A 506 22.16 -13.62 -31.53
N GLU A 507 21.88 -12.39 -31.96
CA GLU A 507 22.73 -11.22 -31.69
C GLU A 507 22.86 -10.96 -30.19
N ASN A 508 21.77 -11.07 -29.42
CA ASN A 508 21.80 -10.84 -27.98
C ASN A 508 22.46 -12.00 -27.24
N ILE A 509 22.32 -13.25 -27.72
CA ILE A 509 23.06 -14.40 -27.21
C ILE A 509 24.56 -14.20 -27.44
N ALA A 510 24.97 -13.74 -28.65
CA ALA A 510 26.37 -13.46 -28.93
C ALA A 510 26.94 -12.37 -27.98
N ARG A 511 26.13 -11.35 -27.60
CA ARG A 511 26.50 -10.35 -26.61
C ARG A 511 26.67 -10.94 -25.20
N LEU A 512 25.80 -11.87 -24.79
CA LEU A 512 25.91 -12.53 -23.49
C LEU A 512 27.15 -13.44 -23.43
N LEU A 513 27.56 -14.02 -24.57
CA LEU A 513 28.77 -14.86 -24.73
C LEU A 513 30.00 -14.02 -25.16
N ALA A 514 29.91 -12.69 -25.18
CA ALA A 514 31.05 -11.84 -25.47
C ALA A 514 32.04 -11.82 -24.30
N PRO A 515 33.35 -11.68 -24.58
CA PRO A 515 34.35 -11.57 -23.52
C PRO A 515 34.15 -10.30 -22.69
N LEU A 516 34.51 -10.35 -21.42
CA LEU A 516 34.43 -9.20 -20.50
C LEU A 516 35.50 -8.12 -20.81
N SER A 517 36.52 -8.46 -21.56
CA SER A 517 37.55 -7.54 -22.04
C SER A 517 37.92 -7.88 -23.47
N GLU A 518 38.09 -6.87 -24.30
CA GLU A 518 38.59 -7.04 -25.67
C GLU A 518 40.11 -7.20 -25.72
N ASP A 519 40.82 -6.85 -24.64
CA ASP A 519 42.26 -7.02 -24.51
C ASP A 519 42.61 -8.49 -24.33
N PRO A 520 43.32 -9.11 -25.31
CA PRO A 520 43.68 -10.53 -25.24
C PRO A 520 44.63 -10.90 -24.06
N ASP A 521 45.39 -9.92 -23.54
CA ASP A 521 46.28 -10.10 -22.45
C ASP A 521 45.60 -9.99 -21.07
N SER A 522 44.37 -9.55 -21.06
CA SER A 522 43.58 -9.45 -19.84
C SER A 522 43.00 -10.80 -19.42
N PRO A 523 43.11 -11.19 -18.14
CA PRO A 523 42.42 -12.38 -17.61
C PRO A 523 40.92 -12.38 -17.83
N ALA A 524 40.32 -11.17 -18.01
CA ALA A 524 38.90 -11.01 -18.28
C ALA A 524 38.53 -11.37 -19.74
N HIS A 525 39.48 -11.49 -20.66
CA HIS A 525 39.25 -11.89 -22.03
C HIS A 525 38.72 -13.32 -22.17
N GLN A 526 39.11 -14.22 -21.25
CA GLN A 526 38.62 -15.58 -21.24
C GLN A 526 37.31 -15.77 -20.52
N ARG A 527 36.81 -14.73 -19.87
CA ARG A 527 35.51 -14.72 -19.16
C ARG A 527 34.46 -13.98 -19.97
N THR A 528 33.24 -14.45 -19.91
CA THR A 528 32.07 -13.84 -20.57
C THR A 528 31.05 -13.34 -19.57
N TYR A 529 30.05 -12.58 -20.02
CA TYR A 529 28.92 -12.24 -19.14
C TYR A 529 28.20 -13.49 -18.63
N LEU A 530 28.05 -14.56 -19.46
CA LEU A 530 27.47 -15.82 -18.98
C LEU A 530 28.30 -16.44 -17.86
N SER A 531 29.63 -16.37 -17.91
CA SER A 531 30.49 -16.91 -16.84
C SER A 531 30.27 -16.21 -15.50
N LEU A 532 29.90 -14.91 -15.49
CA LEU A 532 29.51 -14.20 -14.26
C LEU A 532 28.18 -14.74 -13.72
N LEU A 533 27.23 -15.01 -14.60
CA LEU A 533 25.93 -15.57 -14.22
C LEU A 533 26.07 -17.00 -13.66
N LEU A 534 26.93 -17.81 -14.23
CA LEU A 534 27.28 -19.15 -13.70
C LEU A 534 27.99 -19.04 -12.35
N THR A 535 28.85 -18.02 -12.15
CA THR A 535 29.46 -17.77 -10.84
C THR A 535 28.39 -17.39 -9.78
N LEU A 536 27.34 -16.67 -10.16
CA LEU A 536 26.20 -16.40 -9.27
C LEU A 536 25.45 -17.70 -8.92
N PHE A 537 25.26 -18.60 -9.90
CA PHE A 537 24.62 -19.90 -9.66
C PHE A 537 25.32 -20.71 -8.56
N GLU A 538 26.66 -20.73 -8.59
CA GLU A 538 27.46 -21.47 -7.60
C GLU A 538 27.44 -20.81 -6.19
N LYS A 539 27.22 -19.50 -6.12
CA LYS A 539 27.27 -18.75 -4.87
C LYS A 539 25.92 -18.60 -4.18
N THR A 540 24.82 -18.65 -4.92
CA THR A 540 23.50 -18.37 -4.37
C THR A 540 22.81 -19.65 -3.91
N ASP A 541 22.07 -19.57 -2.79
CA ASP A 541 21.14 -20.62 -2.36
C ASP A 541 19.70 -20.36 -2.79
N SER A 542 19.45 -19.24 -3.47
CA SER A 542 18.11 -18.85 -3.92
C SER A 542 17.62 -19.71 -5.09
N ALA A 543 16.66 -20.58 -4.86
CA ALA A 543 16.05 -21.42 -5.89
C ALA A 543 15.46 -20.61 -7.07
N PRO A 544 14.78 -19.46 -6.87
CA PRO A 544 14.34 -18.61 -7.98
C PRO A 544 15.49 -18.10 -8.86
N ILE A 545 16.61 -17.66 -8.28
CA ILE A 545 17.78 -17.19 -9.04
C ILE A 545 18.40 -18.36 -9.82
N LYS A 546 18.62 -19.51 -9.17
CA LYS A 546 19.12 -20.74 -9.83
C LYS A 546 18.25 -21.12 -11.01
N THR A 547 16.91 -21.05 -10.84
CA THR A 547 15.94 -21.33 -11.90
C THR A 547 16.07 -20.37 -13.08
N GLU A 548 16.20 -19.05 -12.84
CA GLU A 548 16.34 -18.09 -13.94
C GLU A 548 17.66 -18.26 -14.69
N ILE A 549 18.75 -18.64 -14.00
CA ILE A 549 20.02 -18.96 -14.64
C ILE A 549 19.89 -20.22 -15.51
N GLY A 550 19.28 -21.28 -15.00
CA GLY A 550 19.01 -22.49 -15.76
C GLY A 550 18.14 -22.22 -17.00
N ARG A 551 17.09 -21.42 -16.87
CA ARG A 551 16.24 -20.98 -17.97
C ARG A 551 16.97 -20.10 -18.98
N THR A 552 18.00 -19.35 -18.55
CA THR A 552 18.87 -18.59 -19.46
C THR A 552 19.66 -19.54 -20.35
N VAL A 553 20.32 -20.55 -19.77
CA VAL A 553 21.04 -21.58 -20.54
C VAL A 553 20.09 -22.36 -21.47
N ALA A 554 18.92 -22.75 -20.97
CA ALA A 554 17.90 -23.43 -21.75
C ALA A 554 17.44 -22.56 -22.95
N SER A 555 17.29 -21.23 -22.75
CA SER A 555 16.89 -20.30 -23.82
C SER A 555 17.97 -20.16 -24.91
N ILE A 556 19.24 -20.17 -24.53
CA ILE A 556 20.36 -20.19 -25.48
C ILE A 556 20.27 -21.47 -26.32
N CYS A 557 20.21 -22.63 -25.68
CA CYS A 557 20.16 -23.93 -26.41
C CYS A 557 18.94 -24.02 -27.30
N ARG A 558 17.76 -23.58 -26.83
CA ARG A 558 16.51 -23.57 -27.59
C ARG A 558 16.60 -22.69 -28.87
N THR A 559 17.32 -21.58 -28.81
CA THR A 559 17.47 -20.65 -29.91
C THR A 559 18.55 -21.08 -30.90
N VAL A 560 19.67 -21.58 -30.39
CA VAL A 560 20.89 -21.82 -31.20
C VAL A 560 20.94 -23.23 -31.76
N SER A 561 20.60 -24.29 -30.97
CA SER A 561 20.76 -25.69 -31.39
C SER A 561 20.00 -26.07 -32.66
N PRO A 562 18.75 -25.62 -32.89
CA PRO A 562 18.05 -25.93 -34.16
C PRO A 562 18.76 -25.32 -35.36
N LYS A 563 19.22 -24.08 -35.27
CA LYS A 563 19.91 -23.39 -36.36
C LYS A 563 21.27 -24.02 -36.68
N ALA A 564 22.03 -24.36 -35.65
CA ALA A 564 23.30 -25.07 -35.84
C ALA A 564 23.10 -26.43 -36.54
N ARG A 565 22.07 -27.17 -36.15
CA ARG A 565 21.71 -28.44 -36.82
C ARG A 565 21.34 -28.24 -38.29
N ASP A 566 20.71 -27.10 -38.64
CA ASP A 566 20.35 -26.76 -40.01
C ASP A 566 21.55 -26.19 -40.79
N GLY A 567 22.76 -26.16 -40.22
CA GLY A 567 24.01 -25.80 -40.86
C GLY A 567 24.40 -24.32 -40.76
N ASP A 568 23.77 -23.55 -39.85
CA ASP A 568 24.14 -22.16 -39.58
C ASP A 568 25.52 -22.11 -38.88
N ALA A 569 26.48 -21.48 -39.52
CA ALA A 569 27.86 -21.40 -39.03
C ALA A 569 28.00 -20.50 -37.80
N GLU A 570 27.19 -19.44 -37.72
CA GLU A 570 27.19 -18.54 -36.53
C GLU A 570 26.63 -19.30 -35.33
N ALA A 571 25.50 -19.99 -35.51
CA ALA A 571 24.90 -20.80 -34.46
C ALA A 571 25.87 -21.90 -33.97
N SER A 572 26.58 -22.57 -34.89
CA SER A 572 27.57 -23.61 -34.56
C SER A 572 28.71 -23.02 -33.74
N SER A 573 29.21 -21.84 -34.11
CA SER A 573 30.26 -21.12 -33.36
C SER A 573 29.79 -20.70 -31.97
N LEU A 574 28.54 -20.27 -31.82
CA LEU A 574 27.99 -19.89 -30.49
C LEU A 574 27.83 -21.11 -29.58
N LEU A 575 27.41 -22.29 -30.12
CA LEU A 575 27.35 -23.53 -29.32
C LEU A 575 28.75 -23.98 -28.89
N GLU A 576 29.72 -23.88 -29.77
CA GLU A 576 31.12 -24.22 -29.46
C GLU A 576 31.64 -23.31 -28.34
N LYS A 577 31.39 -21.99 -28.39
CA LYS A 577 31.74 -21.05 -27.33
C LYS A 577 31.02 -21.40 -26.02
N LEU A 578 29.70 -21.70 -26.10
CA LEU A 578 28.90 -22.05 -24.93
C LEU A 578 29.54 -23.21 -24.15
N PHE A 579 29.85 -24.33 -24.83
CA PHE A 579 30.30 -25.54 -24.16
C PHE A 579 31.80 -25.57 -23.85
N LYS A 580 32.63 -24.91 -24.65
CA LYS A 580 34.09 -24.92 -24.43
C LYS A 580 34.56 -23.89 -23.40
N LEU A 581 33.88 -22.73 -23.30
CA LEU A 581 34.30 -21.67 -22.41
C LEU A 581 33.62 -21.72 -21.03
N HIS A 582 32.57 -22.53 -20.87
CA HIS A 582 31.76 -22.49 -19.63
C HIS A 582 31.68 -23.92 -19.05
N GLU A 583 32.66 -24.23 -18.23
CA GLU A 583 32.64 -25.46 -17.43
C GLU A 583 31.40 -25.45 -16.51
N GLY A 584 30.71 -26.59 -16.36
CA GLY A 584 29.51 -26.71 -15.55
C GLY A 584 28.28 -26.01 -16.09
N VAL A 585 28.24 -25.57 -17.37
CA VAL A 585 27.09 -24.85 -17.96
C VAL A 585 25.79 -25.65 -17.93
N ALA A 586 25.84 -26.98 -17.81
CA ALA A 586 24.66 -27.84 -17.66
C ALA A 586 24.13 -27.88 -16.21
N ASN A 587 24.92 -27.54 -15.18
CA ASN A 587 24.52 -27.63 -13.79
C ASN A 587 23.27 -26.79 -13.44
N PRO A 588 23.12 -25.53 -13.92
CA PRO A 588 21.89 -24.79 -13.72
C PRO A 588 20.66 -25.46 -14.34
N VAL A 589 20.82 -26.14 -15.46
CA VAL A 589 19.72 -26.90 -16.09
C VAL A 589 19.44 -28.17 -15.29
N GLY A 590 20.48 -28.85 -14.78
CA GLY A 590 20.34 -29.95 -13.83
C GLY A 590 19.55 -29.59 -12.60
N SER A 591 19.80 -28.40 -12.02
CA SER A 591 19.02 -27.91 -10.86
C SER A 591 17.54 -27.62 -11.19
N MET A 592 17.19 -27.40 -12.45
CA MET A 592 15.77 -27.27 -12.85
C MET A 592 15.02 -28.60 -12.78
N ILE A 593 15.69 -29.72 -13.05
CA ILE A 593 15.03 -31.03 -13.01
C ILE A 593 14.92 -31.60 -11.59
N THR A 594 15.79 -31.19 -10.67
CA THR A 594 15.77 -31.67 -9.29
C THR A 594 14.74 -30.94 -8.41
N GLN A 595 14.27 -29.74 -8.82
CA GLN A 595 13.28 -29.01 -8.07
C GLN A 595 11.86 -29.63 -8.21
N THR A 596 11.07 -29.58 -7.13
CA THR A 596 9.75 -30.22 -7.05
C THR A 596 8.57 -29.25 -7.15
N GLN A 597 8.79 -27.95 -6.93
CA GLN A 597 7.73 -26.95 -6.81
C GLN A 597 7.10 -26.51 -8.14
N TRP A 598 7.88 -26.55 -9.25
CA TRP A 598 7.43 -26.01 -10.56
C TRP A 598 7.57 -27.05 -11.67
N PRO A 599 6.53 -27.86 -11.92
CA PRO A 599 6.57 -28.92 -12.93
C PRO A 599 6.94 -28.45 -14.35
N VAL A 600 6.50 -27.24 -14.73
CA VAL A 600 6.82 -26.64 -16.03
C VAL A 600 8.32 -26.36 -16.16
N VAL A 601 8.96 -25.87 -15.11
CA VAL A 601 10.42 -25.61 -15.08
C VAL A 601 11.19 -26.92 -15.20
N ARG A 602 10.75 -27.97 -14.52
CA ARG A 602 11.35 -29.28 -14.61
C ARG A 602 11.31 -29.84 -16.04
N SER A 603 10.17 -29.73 -16.72
CA SER A 603 10.05 -30.13 -18.13
C SER A 603 10.90 -29.28 -19.07
N GLU A 604 11.02 -27.97 -18.82
CA GLU A 604 11.96 -27.12 -19.56
C GLU A 604 13.41 -27.59 -19.38
N GLY A 605 13.78 -28.03 -18.18
CA GLY A 605 15.10 -28.59 -17.87
C GLY A 605 15.39 -29.87 -18.66
N TRP A 606 14.47 -30.86 -18.63
CA TRP A 606 14.62 -32.08 -19.41
C TRP A 606 14.78 -31.80 -20.91
N PHE A 607 13.94 -30.93 -21.48
CA PHE A 607 14.02 -30.56 -22.88
C PHE A 607 15.36 -29.86 -23.20
N ALA A 608 15.85 -28.99 -22.32
CA ALA A 608 17.12 -28.30 -22.54
C ALA A 608 18.31 -29.27 -22.50
N LEU A 609 18.37 -30.19 -21.51
CA LEU A 609 19.41 -31.24 -21.49
C LEU A 609 19.40 -32.10 -22.74
N ALA A 610 18.21 -32.47 -23.24
CA ALA A 610 18.10 -33.22 -24.51
C ALA A 610 18.64 -32.41 -25.70
N LEU A 611 18.40 -31.10 -25.77
CA LEU A 611 18.96 -30.24 -26.82
C LEU A 611 20.49 -30.10 -26.70
N MET A 612 21.02 -29.99 -25.49
CA MET A 612 22.48 -29.92 -25.23
C MET A 612 23.15 -31.21 -25.72
N ALA A 613 22.57 -32.36 -25.43
CA ALA A 613 23.11 -33.68 -25.83
C ALA A 613 23.10 -33.93 -27.34
N THR A 614 22.59 -33.00 -28.18
CA THR A 614 22.63 -33.15 -29.65
C THR A 614 24.01 -32.88 -30.27
N THR A 615 24.96 -32.31 -29.52
CA THR A 615 26.34 -32.02 -29.95
C THR A 615 27.33 -32.75 -29.07
N GLU A 616 28.50 -33.07 -29.58
CA GLU A 616 29.56 -33.75 -28.82
C GLU A 616 29.98 -32.96 -27.55
N SER A 617 30.29 -31.69 -27.73
CA SER A 617 30.66 -30.81 -26.59
C SER A 617 29.53 -30.65 -25.56
N GLY A 618 28.27 -30.63 -26.01
CA GLY A 618 27.11 -30.60 -25.14
C GLY A 618 26.86 -31.92 -24.41
N CYS A 619 27.16 -33.07 -25.05
CA CYS A 619 27.17 -34.37 -24.37
C CYS A 619 28.13 -34.39 -23.21
N VAL A 620 29.36 -33.89 -23.38
CA VAL A 620 30.35 -33.78 -22.28
C VAL A 620 29.78 -32.99 -21.11
N ALA A 621 29.20 -31.80 -21.37
CA ALA A 621 28.63 -30.95 -20.32
C ALA A 621 27.44 -31.63 -19.60
N VAL A 622 26.59 -32.39 -20.34
CA VAL A 622 25.49 -33.14 -19.74
C VAL A 622 25.98 -34.30 -18.90
N VAL A 623 26.99 -35.03 -19.36
CA VAL A 623 27.60 -36.13 -18.60
C VAL A 623 28.20 -35.63 -17.30
N ASP A 624 28.89 -34.48 -17.32
CA ASP A 624 29.45 -33.87 -16.12
C ASP A 624 28.29 -33.48 -15.14
N CYS A 625 27.19 -32.94 -15.65
CA CYS A 625 26.00 -32.62 -14.84
C CYS A 625 25.36 -33.88 -14.22
N LEU A 626 25.29 -34.99 -14.97
CA LEU A 626 24.81 -36.29 -14.48
C LEU A 626 25.74 -36.93 -13.46
N GLY A 627 26.98 -36.44 -13.31
CA GLY A 627 27.88 -36.78 -12.21
C GLY A 627 27.37 -36.37 -10.82
N ASN A 628 26.38 -35.44 -10.76
CA ASN A 628 25.68 -35.13 -9.53
C ASN A 628 24.70 -36.27 -9.18
N GLU A 629 24.83 -36.81 -7.95
CA GLU A 629 24.01 -37.95 -7.48
C GLU A 629 22.51 -37.62 -7.50
N GLU A 630 22.12 -36.40 -7.11
CA GLU A 630 20.73 -35.97 -7.09
C GLU A 630 20.12 -35.91 -8.50
N VAL A 631 20.87 -35.35 -9.47
CA VAL A 631 20.46 -35.28 -10.87
C VAL A 631 20.28 -36.66 -11.49
N MET A 632 21.22 -37.55 -11.20
CA MET A 632 21.17 -38.94 -11.66
C MET A 632 20.01 -39.72 -11.06
N GLU A 633 19.70 -39.51 -9.77
CA GLU A 633 18.59 -40.18 -9.12
C GLU A 633 17.24 -39.71 -9.67
N VAL A 634 17.10 -38.41 -9.94
CA VAL A 634 15.91 -37.85 -10.61
C VAL A 634 15.75 -38.39 -12.03
N LEU A 635 16.84 -38.63 -12.76
CA LEU A 635 16.79 -39.30 -14.05
C LEU A 635 16.24 -40.72 -13.93
N LYS A 636 16.73 -41.50 -12.96
CA LYS A 636 16.28 -42.90 -12.76
C LYS A 636 14.80 -42.96 -12.36
N THR A 637 14.35 -42.10 -11.42
CA THR A 637 12.97 -42.04 -10.96
C THR A 637 12.02 -41.58 -12.07
N THR A 638 12.44 -40.59 -12.88
CA THR A 638 11.67 -40.12 -14.04
C THR A 638 11.53 -41.25 -15.07
N MET A 639 12.60 -42.02 -15.36
CA MET A 639 12.54 -43.18 -16.29
C MET A 639 11.75 -44.35 -15.71
N ALA A 640 11.68 -44.46 -14.36
CA ALA A 640 10.80 -45.40 -13.68
C ALA A 640 9.30 -45.02 -13.77
N GLY A 641 8.98 -43.84 -14.23
CA GLY A 641 7.59 -43.32 -14.29
C GLY A 641 6.99 -43.03 -12.93
N GLU A 642 7.85 -42.86 -11.92
CA GLU A 642 7.43 -42.52 -10.56
C GLU A 642 7.18 -41.00 -10.47
N PRO A 643 6.03 -40.56 -9.91
CA PRO A 643 5.81 -39.15 -9.66
C PRO A 643 6.77 -38.65 -8.58
N PRO A 644 7.25 -37.39 -8.64
CA PRO A 644 8.01 -36.81 -7.53
C PRO A 644 7.22 -36.89 -6.24
N SER A 645 7.89 -37.17 -5.13
CA SER A 645 7.34 -37.54 -3.82
C SER A 645 6.40 -36.49 -3.14
N SER A 646 6.07 -35.39 -3.79
CA SER A 646 5.22 -34.32 -3.27
C SER A 646 3.89 -34.10 -4.01
N GLU A 647 3.60 -34.86 -5.08
CA GLU A 647 2.45 -34.61 -5.95
C GLU A 647 1.50 -35.81 -5.98
N GLU A 648 0.49 -35.86 -5.09
CA GLU A 648 -0.63 -36.81 -5.23
C GLU A 648 -1.73 -36.25 -6.16
N GLY A 649 -1.91 -36.93 -7.30
CA GLY A 649 -3.22 -37.27 -7.86
C GLY A 649 -4.08 -36.18 -8.51
N THR A 650 -3.59 -35.38 -9.50
CA THR A 650 -4.49 -34.71 -10.47
C THR A 650 -4.16 -35.13 -11.91
N GLU A 651 -5.18 -35.15 -12.82
CA GLU A 651 -4.98 -35.50 -14.27
C GLU A 651 -3.89 -34.62 -14.94
N THR A 652 -3.71 -33.39 -14.50
CA THR A 652 -2.67 -32.47 -14.97
C THR A 652 -1.26 -33.00 -14.70
N ASN A 653 -1.08 -33.73 -13.59
CA ASN A 653 0.21 -34.30 -13.20
C ASN A 653 0.61 -35.48 -14.05
N GLN A 654 -0.33 -36.33 -14.50
CA GLN A 654 -0.02 -37.48 -15.36
C GLN A 654 0.49 -37.04 -16.72
N THR A 655 -0.11 -36.01 -17.33
CA THR A 655 0.34 -35.45 -18.61
C THR A 655 1.75 -34.85 -18.49
N GLN A 656 2.07 -34.23 -17.36
CA GLN A 656 3.38 -33.63 -17.11
C GLN A 656 4.47 -34.69 -16.90
N VAL A 657 4.19 -35.72 -16.10
CA VAL A 657 5.07 -36.88 -15.91
C VAL A 657 5.39 -37.57 -17.23
N GLN A 658 4.39 -37.74 -18.10
CA GLN A 658 4.60 -38.32 -19.44
C GLN A 658 5.51 -37.45 -20.34
N LYS A 659 5.38 -36.11 -20.26
CA LYS A 659 6.27 -35.19 -20.98
C LYS A 659 7.70 -35.26 -20.46
N ASP A 660 7.87 -35.22 -19.14
CA ASP A 660 9.19 -35.33 -18.51
C ASP A 660 9.87 -36.63 -18.87
N HIS A 661 9.13 -37.73 -18.79
CA HIS A 661 9.59 -39.06 -19.21
C HIS A 661 9.98 -39.10 -20.71
N GLY A 662 9.14 -38.53 -21.58
CA GLY A 662 9.45 -38.44 -23.00
C GLY A 662 10.72 -37.66 -23.29
N ASN A 663 10.91 -36.52 -22.66
CA ASN A 663 12.11 -35.69 -22.78
C ASN A 663 13.35 -36.38 -22.21
N ALA A 664 13.23 -37.08 -21.09
CA ALA A 664 14.32 -37.87 -20.52
C ALA A 664 14.75 -39.02 -21.40
N LEU A 665 13.79 -39.68 -22.05
CA LEU A 665 14.08 -40.74 -23.06
C LEU A 665 14.83 -40.17 -24.26
N VAL A 666 14.41 -39.00 -24.78
CA VAL A 666 15.11 -38.31 -25.88
C VAL A 666 16.55 -37.96 -25.48
N LEU A 667 16.75 -37.48 -24.24
CA LEU A 667 18.08 -37.22 -23.68
C LEU A 667 18.95 -38.46 -23.68
N LEU A 668 18.45 -39.59 -23.16
CA LEU A 668 19.20 -40.86 -23.13
C LEU A 668 19.54 -41.36 -24.53
N GLN A 669 18.61 -41.28 -25.47
CA GLN A 669 18.86 -41.65 -26.87
C GLN A 669 19.90 -40.75 -27.55
N ALA A 670 19.90 -39.44 -27.23
CA ALA A 670 20.91 -38.51 -27.75
C ALA A 670 22.31 -38.84 -27.20
N LEU A 671 22.41 -39.12 -25.92
CA LEU A 671 23.69 -39.48 -25.26
C LEU A 671 24.23 -40.81 -25.81
N LEU A 672 23.38 -41.82 -25.97
CA LEU A 672 23.78 -43.13 -26.50
C LEU A 672 24.14 -43.12 -28.00
N LYS A 673 23.57 -42.18 -28.78
CA LYS A 673 23.86 -42.02 -30.21
C LYS A 673 25.24 -41.40 -30.45
N ASN A 674 25.72 -40.58 -29.56
CA ASN A 674 27.07 -40.03 -29.63
C ASN A 674 28.06 -41.09 -29.11
N GLU A 675 28.41 -42.07 -29.98
CA GLU A 675 29.25 -43.26 -29.71
C GLU A 675 30.73 -42.96 -29.32
N SER A 676 31.07 -41.72 -29.17
CA SER A 676 32.43 -41.32 -28.82
C SER A 676 32.81 -41.68 -27.37
N ASP A 677 34.10 -41.68 -27.08
CA ASP A 677 34.73 -41.93 -25.78
C ASP A 677 34.26 -40.99 -24.62
N VAL A 678 33.18 -40.21 -24.83
CA VAL A 678 32.62 -39.24 -23.92
C VAL A 678 31.87 -39.89 -22.76
N LEU A 679 31.23 -41.08 -22.99
CA LEU A 679 30.49 -41.74 -21.89
C LEU A 679 31.42 -42.70 -21.11
N PRO A 680 31.60 -42.47 -19.81
CA PRO A 680 32.25 -43.44 -18.93
C PRO A 680 31.55 -44.81 -19.01
N ILE A 681 32.29 -45.90 -18.98
CA ILE A 681 31.76 -47.28 -19.25
C ILE A 681 30.57 -47.60 -18.32
N GLY A 682 30.63 -47.24 -17.04
CA GLY A 682 29.53 -47.47 -16.08
C GLY A 682 28.27 -46.65 -16.37
N TYR A 683 28.39 -45.44 -16.93
CA TYR A 683 27.25 -44.61 -17.35
C TYR A 683 26.54 -45.17 -18.57
N LYS A 684 27.30 -45.67 -19.54
CA LYS A 684 26.73 -46.29 -20.75
C LYS A 684 25.85 -47.50 -20.41
N GLU A 685 26.35 -48.39 -19.56
CA GLU A 685 25.60 -49.54 -19.05
C GLU A 685 24.30 -49.11 -18.34
N THR A 686 24.39 -48.12 -17.44
CA THR A 686 23.25 -47.61 -16.71
C THR A 686 22.20 -47.02 -17.64
N MET A 687 22.59 -46.24 -18.67
CA MET A 687 21.67 -45.63 -19.64
C MET A 687 21.04 -46.67 -20.54
N GLU A 688 21.76 -47.65 -21.01
CA GLU A 688 21.25 -48.79 -21.78
C GLU A 688 20.21 -49.58 -20.99
N ASP A 689 20.45 -49.82 -19.70
CA ASP A 689 19.55 -50.54 -18.81
C ASP A 689 18.26 -49.72 -18.56
N LEU A 690 18.34 -48.40 -18.38
CA LEU A 690 17.17 -47.52 -18.23
C LEU A 690 16.30 -47.54 -19.48
N VAL A 691 16.90 -47.51 -20.68
CA VAL A 691 16.15 -47.60 -21.96
C VAL A 691 15.53 -48.97 -22.17
N LYS A 692 16.23 -50.06 -21.83
CA LYS A 692 15.69 -51.44 -21.93
C LYS A 692 14.55 -51.68 -20.97
N ASN A 693 14.66 -51.22 -19.71
CA ASN A 693 13.60 -51.32 -18.71
C ASN A 693 12.34 -50.56 -19.14
N HIS A 694 12.49 -49.40 -19.79
CA HIS A 694 11.38 -48.66 -20.38
C HIS A 694 10.68 -49.47 -21.50
N ALA A 695 11.46 -50.04 -22.43
CA ALA A 695 10.92 -50.86 -23.54
C ALA A 695 10.15 -52.08 -23.03
N THR A 696 10.66 -52.74 -21.99
CA THR A 696 10.00 -53.89 -21.34
C THR A 696 8.65 -53.51 -20.73
N ARG A 697 8.59 -52.39 -20.01
CA ARG A 697 7.32 -51.87 -19.43
C ARG A 697 6.26 -51.56 -20.47
N LEU A 698 6.64 -50.97 -21.59
CA LEU A 698 5.70 -50.71 -22.70
C LEU A 698 5.13 -52.03 -23.30
N LEU A 699 5.93 -53.10 -23.38
CA LEU A 699 5.49 -54.40 -23.85
C LEU A 699 4.55 -55.08 -22.84
N ASP A 700 4.83 -55.00 -21.56
CA ASP A 700 3.99 -55.55 -20.49
C ASP A 700 2.68 -54.79 -20.34
N GLY A 701 2.69 -53.44 -20.48
CA GLY A 701 1.49 -52.59 -20.45
C GLY A 701 0.55 -52.83 -21.67
N SER A 702 1.09 -53.20 -22.84
CA SER A 702 0.29 -53.53 -24.02
C SER A 702 -0.39 -54.92 -23.94
N GLN A 703 0.20 -55.87 -23.21
CA GLN A 703 -0.40 -57.19 -22.97
C GLN A 703 -1.54 -57.16 -21.95
N SER A 704 -1.59 -56.21 -21.07
CA SER A 704 -2.68 -56.06 -20.07
C SER A 704 -3.93 -55.35 -20.63
N GLN A 705 -3.84 -54.64 -21.75
CA GLN A 705 -5.01 -54.02 -22.41
C GLN A 705 -5.73 -54.96 -23.41
N ASP A 706 -5.07 -56.02 -23.89
CA ASP A 706 -5.69 -57.02 -24.75
C ASP A 706 -6.39 -58.15 -23.99
N THR A 707 -6.42 -58.11 -22.67
CA THR A 707 -7.04 -59.14 -21.81
C THR A 707 -8.14 -58.59 -20.89
N SER A 708 -8.65 -57.38 -21.12
CA SER A 708 -9.77 -56.84 -20.34
C SER A 708 -11.01 -56.56 -21.21
#